data_3a82deac3713acbf8c3b5b1c0bf2fb10
#
_entry.id   3a82deac3713acbf8c3b5b1c0bf2fb10
#
_cell.length_a   1.000
_cell.length_b   1.000
_cell.length_c   1.000
_cell.angle_alpha   90.00
_cell.angle_beta   90.00
_cell.angle_gamma   90.00
#
_symmetry.space_group_name_H-M   'P 1'
#
loop_
_entity.id
_entity.type
_entity.pdbx_description
1 polymer ?
#
loop_
_entity_poly.entity_id
_entity_poly.type
_entity_poly.pdbx_seq_one_letter_code
_entity_poly.pdbx_strand_id
1 'polypeptide(L)'
;MNKRIISRLLLIISVISIGTGPNFSFNRISTSVHTSVIEGGVPERLSFDVEVAWESMEVAPVTIGKQTFWSISLNDTNEFSKPGAPIIPVISRTLAIPFGVSLKLKVTPENPHVIRVAGEVLPGPTQSAEWNLDKINFADANMPEILVTSERDNSIYASDTPFPGKNGEIASDGVIRQQRITGIILFPLQYNPVERVIILYEKLHVDVILSGNYILSNTNPRPESEAYEQILGSSVDNYEEGKQWRLSPLEQEQLGVGGSKTNNLKQSAPWTPPNPGWRIKVQQQGFYRLTYDQLAAAGVPVDQLDPLTFQMFYMGIEIPIKVVGEGDGSFDANDTILFYGESVHSKYANNNVYWLTYGLDQGLRVEKRDITPQSAELENSCLFELSKEESHYYISWLPGTDELERYIWTFAQAGSQKSLSLNLTDVDTSMGGTLRIRLMGASEVSDQNPDHHVVVSLNGTFLDDLYWDGRNWLEKDIAIPTGVIVDGNNTLSLALPGDTGAGNLDAIYLDSMKIFYERYFVAHSDLFAFSQPNSGEHRYQVSNFSTSEVLLFDTSNPSEISELIGATITQNGPTYRVEFEDLTGENNPNNYWLGSESSLLTVTGLERDVPSNLEETSNRADYLIISPSIFLQQATNLLVLRESQGFQAMLIDVQDVYDQFNFGIVSPYALRDFFAYADHFWTSPAPSFVLLIGDGNYDPKNYEGYGKESFLPPFLVVADPLIGETAADNRYVDIDGLDNLPDMMIGRLAVNTAAELTNTINKLSSYEAMPAFQDWQSRLLVIADNTDEGGNFSALAQSLIACCVTPNYQPERVYLGVTHLTVSAAHEAIQNNINEGEIIVNYIGHAAQSQWAGYDVNPAFNGPLLSRNDVPTLNNQDRYPFVLAMTCWEGYFINPQPSGTNYDSLAETITRAQSKGAIGSWSPTGTSFVGGHDILDKQFFQSFFMENSDRIGQAIAESLIDLWSTGTHLDLIDTFMLFGDPATLINRIGMKIYLPMVAR
;
A
#
# COMPACT_ATOMS: atom_id res chain seq x y z
N MET A 1 -63.30 -6.26 -55.69
CA MET A 1 -63.07 -5.56 -56.98
C MET A 1 -61.95 -4.57 -56.85
N ASN A 2 -60.91 -4.79 -57.63
CA ASN A 2 -59.89 -3.84 -58.13
C ASN A 2 -59.04 -3.03 -57.13
N LYS A 3 -57.80 -3.43 -56.97
CA LYS A 3 -56.58 -3.25 -57.84
C LYS A 3 -55.93 -1.85 -57.74
N ARG A 4 -54.72 -1.82 -57.23
CA ARG A 4 -53.52 -1.06 -57.62
C ARG A 4 -53.52 0.45 -57.44
N ILE A 5 -52.53 0.94 -56.71
CA ILE A 5 -51.38 1.64 -57.29
C ILE A 5 -50.27 1.63 -56.29
N ILE A 6 -49.10 1.06 -56.67
CA ILE A 6 -47.80 1.17 -56.05
C ILE A 6 -47.22 2.50 -56.53
N SER A 7 -46.93 3.39 -55.59
CA SER A 7 -46.13 4.59 -55.91
C SER A 7 -44.77 4.45 -55.17
N ARG A 8 -43.71 4.32 -56.02
CA ARG A 8 -42.30 4.29 -55.62
C ARG A 8 -41.92 5.66 -55.10
N LEU A 9 -41.52 5.72 -53.82
CA LEU A 9 -40.73 6.82 -53.28
C LEU A 9 -39.25 6.43 -53.42
N LEU A 10 -38.57 6.99 -54.44
CA LEU A 10 -37.12 7.00 -54.54
C LEU A 10 -36.59 7.97 -53.46
N LEU A 11 -36.01 7.45 -52.40
CA LEU A 11 -35.24 8.23 -51.48
C LEU A 11 -33.85 8.47 -52.10
N ILE A 12 -33.59 9.69 -52.54
CA ILE A 12 -32.29 10.13 -53.01
C ILE A 12 -31.46 10.31 -51.75
N ILE A 13 -30.58 9.35 -51.47
CA ILE A 13 -29.51 9.50 -50.47
C ILE A 13 -28.46 10.38 -51.16
N SER A 14 -28.44 11.65 -50.79
CA SER A 14 -27.31 12.52 -51.05
C SER A 14 -26.14 12.05 -50.22
N VAL A 15 -25.20 11.36 -50.82
CA VAL A 15 -23.89 11.13 -50.22
C VAL A 15 -23.19 12.47 -50.17
N ILE A 16 -23.27 13.14 -49.04
CA ILE A 16 -22.37 14.24 -48.73
C ILE A 16 -21.00 13.61 -48.52
N SER A 17 -20.16 13.73 -49.54
CA SER A 17 -18.75 13.51 -49.45
C SER A 17 -18.20 14.51 -48.42
N ILE A 18 -18.10 14.13 -47.18
CA ILE A 18 -17.31 14.87 -46.19
C ILE A 18 -15.87 14.69 -46.65
N GLY A 19 -15.27 15.79 -47.11
CA GLY A 19 -13.87 15.82 -47.46
C GLY A 19 -13.06 15.33 -46.27
N THR A 20 -12.19 14.37 -46.54
CA THR A 20 -11.13 13.93 -45.62
C THR A 20 -10.30 15.18 -45.34
N GLY A 21 -10.51 15.82 -44.17
CA GLY A 21 -9.50 16.68 -43.58
C GLY A 21 -8.22 15.85 -43.40
N PRO A 22 -7.06 16.49 -43.25
CA PRO A 22 -5.83 15.75 -43.05
C PRO A 22 -6.01 14.84 -41.85
N ASN A 23 -5.86 13.54 -42.09
CA ASN A 23 -5.68 12.57 -41.01
C ASN A 23 -4.43 12.99 -40.28
N PHE A 24 -4.57 13.69 -39.13
CA PHE A 24 -3.54 13.72 -38.14
C PHE A 24 -3.59 12.35 -37.42
N SER A 25 -3.05 11.34 -38.05
CA SER A 25 -2.57 10.18 -37.37
C SER A 25 -1.27 10.64 -36.67
N PHE A 26 -1.33 11.01 -35.40
CA PHE A 26 -0.17 10.79 -34.55
C PHE A 26 -0.03 9.28 -34.48
N ASN A 27 0.75 8.75 -35.39
CA ASN A 27 1.26 7.44 -35.28
C ASN A 27 2.16 7.48 -33.99
N ARG A 28 1.84 6.73 -32.91
CA ARG A 28 2.94 5.92 -32.38
C ARG A 28 3.63 5.44 -33.62
N ILE A 29 4.87 5.89 -33.89
CA ILE A 29 5.58 5.54 -35.11
C ILE A 29 5.42 4.03 -35.19
N SER A 30 4.64 3.54 -36.17
CA SER A 30 4.40 2.11 -36.36
C SER A 30 5.77 1.51 -36.67
N THR A 31 6.52 1.27 -35.59
CA THR A 31 7.79 0.60 -35.64
C THR A 31 7.46 -0.85 -35.86
N SER A 32 7.50 -1.26 -37.14
CA SER A 32 7.44 -2.68 -37.44
C SER A 32 8.67 -3.33 -36.84
N VAL A 33 8.50 -3.96 -35.66
CA VAL A 33 9.55 -4.74 -35.02
C VAL A 33 9.83 -5.94 -35.92
N HIS A 34 11.03 -6.00 -36.50
CA HIS A 34 11.44 -7.12 -37.32
C HIS A 34 12.10 -8.19 -36.46
N THR A 35 11.50 -9.36 -36.42
CA THR A 35 12.04 -10.55 -35.76
C THR A 35 12.91 -11.35 -36.70
N SER A 36 14.18 -11.54 -36.37
CA SER A 36 15.00 -12.57 -37.01
C SER A 36 14.80 -13.90 -36.31
N VAL A 37 14.13 -14.83 -36.96
CA VAL A 37 13.76 -16.15 -36.39
C VAL A 37 14.77 -17.20 -36.81
N ILE A 38 15.26 -18.04 -35.86
CA ILE A 38 15.96 -19.30 -36.16
C ILE A 38 14.96 -20.42 -36.46
N GLU A 39 15.39 -21.52 -37.13
CA GLU A 39 14.58 -22.73 -37.25
C GLU A 39 14.06 -23.20 -35.87
N GLY A 40 12.74 -23.05 -35.65
CA GLY A 40 12.09 -23.36 -34.38
C GLY A 40 11.15 -22.26 -33.85
N GLY A 41 11.06 -21.13 -34.51
CA GLY A 41 10.06 -20.10 -34.20
C GLY A 41 10.45 -19.10 -33.09
N VAL A 42 11.71 -19.11 -32.65
CA VAL A 42 12.19 -18.27 -31.56
C VAL A 42 13.11 -17.16 -32.06
N PRO A 43 12.90 -15.89 -31.71
CA PRO A 43 13.74 -14.80 -32.15
C PRO A 43 15.08 -14.76 -31.39
N GLU A 44 16.19 -14.63 -32.11
CA GLU A 44 17.49 -14.25 -31.50
C GLU A 44 17.61 -12.76 -31.30
N ARG A 45 16.83 -11.99 -32.03
CA ARG A 45 16.89 -10.54 -32.05
C ARG A 45 15.54 -9.95 -32.40
N LEU A 46 15.22 -8.88 -31.72
CA LEU A 46 14.16 -7.93 -32.10
C LEU A 46 14.86 -6.66 -32.59
N SER A 47 14.52 -6.21 -33.80
CA SER A 47 15.16 -5.03 -34.38
C SER A 47 14.10 -4.07 -34.90
N PHE A 48 14.29 -2.77 -34.64
CA PHE A 48 13.41 -1.72 -35.12
C PHE A 48 14.14 -0.39 -35.26
N ASP A 49 13.53 0.51 -36.01
CA ASP A 49 14.03 1.86 -36.22
C ASP A 49 13.10 2.85 -35.52
N VAL A 50 13.69 3.86 -34.86
CA VAL A 50 12.98 5.00 -34.27
C VAL A 50 13.38 6.26 -35.02
N GLU A 51 12.44 6.83 -35.73
CA GLU A 51 12.60 8.15 -36.37
C GLU A 51 12.38 9.23 -35.31
N VAL A 52 13.26 10.20 -35.24
CA VAL A 52 13.22 11.29 -34.26
C VAL A 52 12.68 12.54 -34.95
N ALA A 53 11.73 13.21 -34.32
CA ALA A 53 11.13 14.43 -34.83
C ALA A 53 12.11 15.64 -34.66
N TRP A 54 13.34 15.50 -35.13
CA TRP A 54 14.48 16.41 -34.87
C TRP A 54 14.20 17.85 -35.28
N GLU A 55 13.39 18.11 -36.33
CA GLU A 55 12.99 19.46 -36.76
C GLU A 55 12.09 20.17 -35.75
N SER A 56 11.47 19.44 -34.84
CA SER A 56 10.59 19.98 -33.79
C SER A 56 11.35 20.42 -32.54
N MET A 57 12.71 20.25 -32.49
CA MET A 57 13.47 20.59 -31.32
C MET A 57 13.42 22.09 -31.04
N GLU A 58 13.01 22.44 -29.82
CA GLU A 58 13.04 23.79 -29.31
C GLU A 58 14.04 23.90 -28.16
N VAL A 59 14.78 25.00 -28.12
CA VAL A 59 15.73 25.31 -27.02
C VAL A 59 15.38 26.70 -26.52
N ALA A 60 14.85 26.81 -25.30
CA ALA A 60 14.35 28.05 -24.75
C ALA A 60 14.99 28.41 -23.41
N PRO A 61 15.21 29.69 -23.10
CA PRO A 61 15.70 30.11 -21.79
C PRO A 61 14.59 29.98 -20.75
N VAL A 62 14.94 29.40 -19.58
CA VAL A 62 14.09 29.28 -18.39
C VAL A 62 14.82 29.94 -17.23
N THR A 63 14.15 30.86 -16.52
CA THR A 63 14.72 31.53 -15.35
C THR A 63 14.11 30.95 -14.08
N ILE A 64 14.96 30.36 -13.25
CA ILE A 64 14.59 29.81 -11.95
C ILE A 64 15.33 30.62 -10.88
N GLY A 65 14.60 31.27 -10.02
CA GLY A 65 15.17 32.22 -9.05
C GLY A 65 15.95 33.34 -9.74
N LYS A 66 17.29 33.37 -9.59
CA LYS A 66 18.19 34.35 -10.18
C LYS A 66 19.05 33.76 -11.31
N GLN A 67 18.89 32.51 -11.65
CA GLN A 67 19.68 31.80 -12.64
C GLN A 67 18.86 31.54 -13.91
N THR A 68 19.51 31.67 -15.07
CA THR A 68 18.89 31.31 -16.36
C THR A 68 19.54 30.07 -16.90
N PHE A 69 18.74 29.06 -17.12
CA PHE A 69 19.06 27.77 -17.73
C PHE A 69 18.41 27.68 -19.11
N TRP A 70 18.63 26.57 -19.80
CA TRP A 70 18.04 26.29 -21.10
C TRP A 70 17.28 24.98 -21.05
N SER A 71 15.99 25.01 -21.34
CA SER A 71 15.18 23.79 -21.54
C SER A 71 15.31 23.29 -22.97
N ILE A 72 15.22 21.99 -23.15
CA ILE A 72 15.21 21.31 -24.44
C ILE A 72 13.91 20.55 -24.51
N SER A 73 13.09 20.81 -25.52
CA SER A 73 11.89 20.03 -25.83
C SER A 73 11.98 19.45 -27.24
N LEU A 74 11.34 18.31 -27.42
CA LEU A 74 11.27 17.58 -28.67
C LEU A 74 9.89 16.91 -28.75
N ASN A 75 9.21 16.96 -29.88
CA ASN A 75 7.91 16.31 -30.02
C ASN A 75 8.03 14.78 -29.88
N ASP A 76 6.98 14.15 -29.39
CA ASP A 76 6.88 12.70 -29.22
C ASP A 76 7.94 12.10 -28.27
N THR A 77 8.35 12.86 -27.27
CA THR A 77 9.31 12.45 -26.24
C THR A 77 8.82 12.76 -24.84
N ASN A 78 9.32 12.00 -23.89
CA ASN A 78 9.21 12.26 -22.45
C ASN A 78 10.45 12.99 -21.95
N GLU A 79 10.39 13.54 -20.74
CA GLU A 79 11.55 14.15 -20.10
C GLU A 79 12.31 13.12 -19.24
N PHE A 80 13.62 13.02 -19.43
CA PHE A 80 14.49 12.28 -18.53
C PHE A 80 15.06 13.26 -17.50
N SER A 81 14.54 13.17 -16.29
CA SER A 81 14.92 14.05 -15.19
C SER A 81 15.48 13.22 -14.04
N LYS A 82 16.77 13.43 -13.75
CA LYS A 82 17.41 12.90 -12.53
C LYS A 82 17.90 14.07 -11.68
N PRO A 83 17.85 13.99 -10.35
CA PRO A 83 18.34 15.05 -9.48
C PRO A 83 19.71 15.57 -9.87
N GLY A 84 19.81 16.88 -10.11
CA GLY A 84 21.05 17.58 -10.49
C GLY A 84 21.60 17.30 -11.89
N ALA A 85 21.07 16.33 -12.64
CA ALA A 85 21.50 16.01 -14.00
C ALA A 85 20.76 16.86 -15.06
N PRO A 86 21.32 17.09 -16.26
CA PRO A 86 20.62 17.80 -17.32
C PRO A 86 19.31 17.10 -17.70
N ILE A 87 18.20 17.85 -17.74
CA ILE A 87 16.92 17.36 -18.25
C ILE A 87 17.02 17.26 -19.78
N ILE A 88 16.80 16.06 -20.31
CA ILE A 88 16.89 15.79 -21.75
C ILE A 88 15.68 14.98 -22.24
N PRO A 89 15.27 15.18 -23.51
CA PRO A 89 14.22 14.37 -24.14
C PRO A 89 14.63 12.91 -24.30
N VAL A 90 13.69 12.00 -24.06
CA VAL A 90 13.87 10.54 -24.21
C VAL A 90 12.65 9.90 -24.88
N ILE A 91 12.85 8.73 -25.46
CA ILE A 91 11.78 7.91 -26.04
C ILE A 91 11.73 6.59 -25.30
N SER A 92 10.59 6.26 -24.67
CA SER A 92 10.32 4.94 -24.07
C SER A 92 9.71 3.99 -25.08
N ARG A 93 10.00 2.69 -24.94
CA ARG A 93 9.37 1.61 -25.69
C ARG A 93 9.18 0.39 -24.82
N THR A 94 8.05 -0.25 -24.92
CA THR A 94 7.76 -1.51 -24.23
C THR A 94 7.70 -2.66 -25.21
N LEU A 95 8.45 -3.72 -24.94
CA LEU A 95 8.48 -4.91 -25.78
C LEU A 95 8.07 -6.15 -25.01
N ALA A 96 7.29 -7.01 -25.63
CA ALA A 96 7.07 -8.39 -25.16
C ALA A 96 8.34 -9.21 -25.37
N ILE A 97 8.70 -10.01 -24.38
CA ILE A 97 9.93 -10.82 -24.35
C ILE A 97 9.58 -12.25 -23.95
N PRO A 98 10.20 -13.27 -24.57
CA PRO A 98 10.06 -14.64 -24.10
C PRO A 98 10.65 -14.84 -22.71
N PHE A 99 10.09 -15.75 -21.94
CA PHE A 99 10.67 -16.14 -20.64
C PHE A 99 11.99 -16.94 -20.83
N GLY A 100 12.85 -16.87 -19.81
CA GLY A 100 14.12 -17.64 -19.75
C GLY A 100 15.28 -17.03 -20.54
N VAL A 101 15.10 -15.89 -21.22
CA VAL A 101 16.15 -15.21 -21.97
C VAL A 101 16.75 -14.04 -21.20
N SER A 102 18.04 -13.81 -21.45
CA SER A 102 18.76 -12.60 -21.06
C SER A 102 18.78 -11.61 -22.22
N LEU A 103 18.74 -10.33 -21.90
CA LEU A 103 18.62 -9.23 -22.85
C LEU A 103 19.94 -8.45 -22.95
N LYS A 104 20.28 -8.03 -24.17
CA LYS A 104 21.35 -7.08 -24.42
C LYS A 104 20.89 -6.08 -25.48
N LEU A 105 20.92 -4.81 -25.12
CA LEU A 105 20.56 -3.71 -26.01
C LEU A 105 21.79 -3.21 -26.77
N LYS A 106 21.58 -2.94 -28.07
CA LYS A 106 22.51 -2.19 -28.91
C LYS A 106 21.73 -1.14 -29.66
N VAL A 107 22.09 0.13 -29.48
CA VAL A 107 21.50 1.25 -30.22
C VAL A 107 22.57 1.87 -31.11
N THR A 108 22.23 2.04 -32.38
CA THR A 108 23.12 2.65 -33.39
C THR A 108 22.46 3.95 -33.85
N PRO A 109 23.01 5.12 -33.45
CA PRO A 109 22.47 6.41 -33.86
C PRO A 109 22.91 6.76 -35.28
N GLU A 110 22.04 7.45 -36.03
CA GLU A 110 22.26 7.85 -37.42
C GLU A 110 22.01 9.36 -37.62
N ASN A 111 22.69 9.98 -38.58
CA ASN A 111 22.53 11.37 -39.01
C ASN A 111 22.55 12.39 -37.85
N PRO A 112 23.71 12.64 -37.25
CA PRO A 112 23.85 13.60 -36.14
C PRO A 112 23.76 15.08 -36.58
N HIS A 113 23.00 15.86 -35.81
CA HIS A 113 22.92 17.32 -35.85
C HIS A 113 23.61 17.90 -34.63
N VAL A 114 24.55 18.82 -34.84
CA VAL A 114 25.32 19.45 -33.77
C VAL A 114 24.86 20.89 -33.57
N ILE A 115 24.36 21.19 -32.38
CA ILE A 115 23.70 22.44 -32.03
C ILE A 115 24.36 23.04 -30.78
N ARG A 116 24.72 24.33 -30.83
CA ARG A 116 25.28 25.05 -29.69
C ARG A 116 24.17 25.69 -28.85
N VAL A 117 24.23 25.52 -27.54
CA VAL A 117 23.32 26.14 -26.57
C VAL A 117 24.01 27.38 -25.95
N ALA A 118 23.24 28.46 -25.76
CA ALA A 118 23.80 29.72 -25.24
C ALA A 118 24.13 29.66 -23.73
N GLY A 119 23.58 28.69 -22.98
CA GLY A 119 23.84 28.51 -21.56
C GLY A 119 23.81 27.04 -21.15
N GLU A 120 23.74 26.79 -19.87
CA GLU A 120 23.64 25.43 -19.32
C GLU A 120 22.23 24.89 -19.45
N VAL A 121 22.09 23.60 -19.74
CA VAL A 121 20.80 22.91 -19.75
C VAL A 121 20.26 22.82 -18.33
N LEU A 122 18.96 22.94 -18.16
CA LEU A 122 18.26 22.91 -16.89
C LEU A 122 18.58 21.61 -16.13
N PRO A 123 19.06 21.65 -14.87
CA PRO A 123 19.21 20.46 -14.05
C PRO A 123 17.86 19.97 -13.52
N GLY A 124 17.74 18.66 -13.39
CA GLY A 124 16.59 18.04 -12.72
C GLY A 124 16.49 18.50 -11.26
N PRO A 125 15.28 18.77 -10.77
CA PRO A 125 15.07 19.24 -9.41
C PRO A 125 15.53 18.21 -8.40
N THR A 126 16.08 18.70 -7.29
CA THR A 126 16.42 17.92 -6.10
C THR A 126 15.43 18.26 -5.01
N GLN A 127 14.85 17.28 -4.37
CA GLN A 127 13.97 17.46 -3.24
C GLN A 127 14.65 16.99 -1.96
N SER A 128 14.41 17.72 -0.88
CA SER A 128 14.80 17.31 0.47
C SER A 128 13.65 17.58 1.44
N ALA A 129 13.51 16.71 2.42
CA ALA A 129 12.55 16.90 3.50
C ALA A 129 13.21 17.61 4.67
N GLU A 130 12.78 18.82 5.03
CA GLU A 130 13.18 19.47 6.27
C GLU A 130 12.16 19.21 7.37
N TRP A 131 12.59 18.43 8.36
CA TRP A 131 11.84 18.15 9.57
C TRP A 131 12.11 19.24 10.61
N ASN A 132 11.14 20.11 10.84
CA ASN A 132 11.29 21.21 11.81
C ASN A 132 11.06 20.68 13.23
N LEU A 133 12.14 20.26 13.88
CA LEU A 133 12.14 19.72 15.25
C LEU A 133 11.63 20.74 16.31
N ASP A 134 11.70 22.05 16.05
CA ASP A 134 11.21 23.10 16.96
C ASP A 134 9.68 23.29 16.90
N LYS A 135 9.05 22.85 15.80
CA LYS A 135 7.60 22.94 15.59
C LYS A 135 6.88 21.61 15.76
N ILE A 136 7.55 20.60 16.27
CA ILE A 136 6.93 19.30 16.51
C ILE A 136 5.85 19.46 17.58
N ASN A 137 4.72 19.99 17.16
CA ASN A 137 3.45 19.69 17.76
C ASN A 137 3.07 18.31 17.22
N PHE A 138 3.30 17.27 18.00
CA PHE A 138 3.26 15.87 17.59
C PHE A 138 1.97 15.40 16.91
N ALA A 139 0.91 16.22 16.92
CA ALA A 139 -0.31 16.03 16.16
C ALA A 139 -0.19 16.37 14.66
N ASP A 140 0.77 17.22 14.26
CA ASP A 140 1.01 17.66 12.88
C ASP A 140 2.41 17.28 12.35
N ALA A 141 3.14 16.45 13.09
CA ALA A 141 4.58 16.19 12.89
C ALA A 141 4.93 15.30 11.69
N ASN A 142 3.93 14.78 10.99
CA ASN A 142 4.15 13.78 9.95
C ASN A 142 4.41 14.35 8.55
N MET A 143 4.39 15.66 8.38
CA MET A 143 4.62 16.29 7.07
C MET A 143 5.83 17.23 7.14
N PRO A 144 6.96 16.85 6.52
CA PRO A 144 8.12 17.74 6.41
C PRO A 144 7.83 18.90 5.47
N GLU A 145 8.56 19.99 5.63
CA GLU A 145 8.65 21.01 4.58
C GLU A 145 9.50 20.45 3.43
N ILE A 146 8.93 20.31 2.25
CA ILE A 146 9.64 19.84 1.08
C ILE A 146 10.34 21.02 0.43
N LEU A 147 11.66 21.02 0.50
CA LEU A 147 12.48 21.97 -0.23
C LEU A 147 12.84 21.41 -1.61
N VAL A 148 12.49 22.15 -2.63
CA VAL A 148 12.85 21.85 -4.01
C VAL A 148 13.96 22.81 -4.43
N THR A 149 15.05 22.30 -4.99
CA THR A 149 16.16 23.10 -5.52
C THR A 149 16.55 22.60 -6.91
N SER A 150 17.09 23.51 -7.73
CA SER A 150 17.65 23.19 -9.06
C SER A 150 19.18 23.21 -9.03
N GLU A 151 19.77 22.57 -8.01
CA GLU A 151 21.21 22.46 -7.90
C GLU A 151 21.78 21.45 -8.89
N ARG A 152 22.79 21.87 -9.65
CA ARG A 152 23.46 21.02 -10.62
C ARG A 152 24.41 20.04 -9.96
N ASP A 153 24.48 18.81 -10.47
CA ASP A 153 25.57 17.88 -10.14
C ASP A 153 26.88 18.33 -10.84
N ASN A 154 27.83 18.83 -10.05
CA ASN A 154 29.08 19.29 -10.55
C ASN A 154 29.95 18.21 -11.21
N SER A 155 29.73 16.94 -10.88
CA SER A 155 30.43 15.82 -11.53
C SER A 155 29.99 15.65 -12.99
N ILE A 156 28.75 15.99 -13.31
CA ILE A 156 28.18 15.95 -14.67
C ILE A 156 28.51 17.27 -15.39
N TYR A 157 28.18 18.43 -14.78
CA TYR A 157 28.30 19.74 -15.45
C TYR A 157 29.74 20.24 -15.66
N ALA A 158 30.70 19.70 -14.90
CA ALA A 158 32.13 19.96 -15.13
C ALA A 158 32.81 18.92 -16.05
N SER A 159 32.05 17.93 -16.54
CA SER A 159 32.58 16.88 -17.41
C SER A 159 32.58 17.29 -18.87
N ASP A 160 33.70 17.04 -19.56
CA ASP A 160 33.83 17.22 -21.03
C ASP A 160 33.38 15.95 -21.80
N THR A 161 32.48 15.17 -21.21
CA THR A 161 31.86 14.00 -21.84
C THR A 161 30.38 14.23 -22.09
N PRO A 162 29.86 13.78 -23.24
CA PRO A 162 28.44 13.89 -23.50
C PRO A 162 27.60 13.14 -22.46
N PHE A 163 26.54 13.76 -21.93
CA PHE A 163 25.56 13.17 -21.07
C PHE A 163 24.33 12.74 -21.92
N PRO A 164 23.77 11.54 -21.73
CA PRO A 164 24.09 10.52 -20.73
C PRO A 164 25.19 9.55 -21.17
N GLY A 165 25.86 9.75 -22.31
CA GLY A 165 26.99 8.95 -22.78
C GLY A 165 26.62 7.61 -23.40
N LYS A 166 25.32 7.37 -23.62
CA LYS A 166 24.73 6.17 -24.27
C LYS A 166 23.48 6.59 -25.04
N ASN A 167 23.12 5.81 -26.07
CA ASN A 167 21.93 6.09 -26.87
C ASN A 167 20.72 5.25 -26.49
N GLY A 168 20.83 4.38 -25.50
CA GLY A 168 19.72 3.64 -24.92
C GLY A 168 20.16 2.67 -23.85
N GLU A 169 19.21 2.23 -23.04
CA GLU A 169 19.37 1.19 -22.02
C GLU A 169 18.08 0.41 -21.84
N ILE A 170 18.22 -0.81 -21.27
CA ILE A 170 17.07 -1.55 -20.74
C ILE A 170 16.76 -0.91 -19.40
N ALA A 171 15.58 -0.34 -19.28
CA ALA A 171 15.16 0.44 -18.14
C ALA A 171 14.42 -0.43 -17.09
N SER A 172 13.65 -1.40 -17.57
CA SER A 172 12.84 -2.28 -16.73
C SER A 172 12.66 -3.66 -17.39
N ASP A 173 12.37 -4.67 -16.57
CA ASP A 173 12.05 -6.04 -16.99
C ASP A 173 11.08 -6.63 -15.97
N GLY A 174 9.89 -7.02 -16.41
CA GLY A 174 8.82 -7.44 -15.52
C GLY A 174 7.80 -8.33 -16.21
N VAL A 175 6.73 -8.61 -15.49
CA VAL A 175 5.64 -9.45 -15.96
C VAL A 175 4.33 -8.75 -15.64
N ILE A 176 3.46 -8.65 -16.61
CA ILE A 176 2.08 -8.26 -16.39
C ILE A 176 1.20 -9.45 -16.76
N ARG A 177 0.57 -10.05 -15.76
CA ARG A 177 -0.24 -11.28 -15.88
C ARG A 177 0.55 -12.43 -16.52
N GLN A 178 0.26 -12.78 -17.78
CA GLN A 178 0.90 -13.87 -18.51
C GLN A 178 2.07 -13.40 -19.37
N GLN A 179 2.28 -12.10 -19.52
CA GLN A 179 3.19 -11.53 -20.50
C GLN A 179 4.44 -10.94 -19.83
N ARG A 180 5.62 -11.49 -20.15
CA ARG A 180 6.87 -10.81 -19.80
C ARG A 180 7.09 -9.64 -20.75
N ILE A 181 7.41 -8.47 -20.17
CA ILE A 181 7.68 -7.24 -20.88
C ILE A 181 8.98 -6.61 -20.44
N THR A 182 9.58 -5.80 -21.31
CA THR A 182 10.77 -5.00 -20.96
C THR A 182 10.59 -3.58 -21.45
N GLY A 183 10.95 -2.62 -20.60
CA GLY A 183 11.04 -1.21 -20.94
C GLY A 183 12.42 -0.85 -21.49
N ILE A 184 12.46 -0.12 -22.57
CA ILE A 184 13.67 0.41 -23.20
C ILE A 184 13.57 1.92 -23.25
N ILE A 185 14.57 2.61 -22.70
CA ILE A 185 14.72 4.05 -22.86
C ILE A 185 15.78 4.37 -23.88
N LEU A 186 15.45 5.25 -24.82
CA LEU A 186 16.30 5.68 -25.90
C LEU A 186 16.66 7.17 -25.73
N PHE A 187 17.91 7.50 -25.92
CA PHE A 187 18.44 8.87 -25.82
C PHE A 187 18.76 9.38 -27.23
N PRO A 188 17.80 10.07 -27.89
CA PRO A 188 18.03 10.65 -29.20
C PRO A 188 19.02 11.83 -29.17
N LEU A 189 19.29 12.33 -27.98
CA LEU A 189 20.10 13.52 -27.74
C LEU A 189 21.22 13.24 -26.74
N GLN A 190 22.40 13.82 -27.00
CA GLN A 190 23.55 13.84 -26.09
C GLN A 190 23.94 15.31 -25.85
N TYR A 191 24.17 15.69 -24.58
CA TYR A 191 24.55 17.04 -24.21
C TYR A 191 25.96 17.08 -23.61
N ASN A 192 26.90 17.87 -24.18
CA ASN A 192 28.18 18.13 -23.56
C ASN A 192 28.09 19.44 -22.75
N PRO A 193 28.15 19.39 -21.40
CA PRO A 193 27.99 20.59 -20.58
C PRO A 193 29.12 21.61 -20.70
N VAL A 194 30.37 21.16 -20.86
CA VAL A 194 31.56 22.04 -20.95
C VAL A 194 31.58 22.76 -22.28
N GLU A 195 31.36 22.06 -23.38
CA GLU A 195 31.30 22.64 -24.72
C GLU A 195 29.98 23.35 -25.02
N ARG A 196 28.92 23.11 -24.21
CA ARG A 196 27.54 23.56 -24.42
C ARG A 196 27.00 23.15 -25.78
N VAL A 197 27.20 21.90 -26.13
CA VAL A 197 26.85 21.34 -27.42
C VAL A 197 25.85 20.19 -27.22
N ILE A 198 24.79 20.23 -28.01
CA ILE A 198 23.83 19.13 -28.17
C ILE A 198 24.19 18.38 -29.47
N ILE A 199 24.19 17.06 -29.39
CA ILE A 199 24.22 16.15 -30.54
C ILE A 199 22.88 15.47 -30.60
N LEU A 200 22.07 15.79 -31.60
CA LEU A 200 20.72 15.20 -31.82
C LEU A 200 20.80 14.32 -33.05
N TYR A 201 20.22 13.11 -32.95
CA TYR A 201 20.21 12.13 -34.04
C TYR A 201 18.82 12.08 -34.68
N GLU A 202 18.76 11.96 -36.04
CA GLU A 202 17.50 11.83 -36.78
C GLU A 202 16.86 10.45 -36.59
N LYS A 203 17.68 9.44 -36.36
CA LYS A 203 17.24 8.05 -36.30
C LYS A 203 18.07 7.21 -35.35
N LEU A 204 17.44 6.32 -34.64
CA LEU A 204 18.06 5.31 -33.81
C LEU A 204 17.68 3.91 -34.31
N HIS A 205 18.67 3.14 -34.76
CA HIS A 205 18.49 1.71 -35.03
C HIS A 205 18.71 0.90 -33.77
N VAL A 206 17.70 0.14 -33.34
CA VAL A 206 17.69 -0.59 -32.07
C VAL A 206 17.70 -2.09 -32.34
N ASP A 207 18.65 -2.79 -31.73
CA ASP A 207 18.76 -4.24 -31.67
C ASP A 207 18.64 -4.71 -30.22
N VAL A 208 17.60 -5.49 -29.90
CA VAL A 208 17.48 -6.25 -28.64
C VAL A 208 17.91 -7.68 -28.92
N ILE A 209 19.06 -8.06 -28.41
CA ILE A 209 19.66 -9.38 -28.61
C ILE A 209 19.22 -10.30 -27.48
N LEU A 210 18.61 -11.41 -27.83
CA LEU A 210 18.07 -12.38 -26.90
C LEU A 210 19.04 -13.57 -26.80
N SER A 211 19.36 -13.99 -25.60
CA SER A 211 20.26 -15.13 -25.36
C SER A 211 19.82 -15.95 -24.15
N GLY A 212 19.96 -17.26 -24.21
CA GLY A 212 19.57 -18.16 -23.13
C GLY A 212 18.63 -19.27 -23.58
N ASN A 213 17.96 -19.90 -22.65
CA ASN A 213 17.00 -20.97 -22.91
C ASN A 213 15.60 -20.39 -22.95
N TYR A 214 15.00 -20.43 -24.13
CA TYR A 214 13.61 -20.03 -24.32
C TYR A 214 12.67 -20.97 -23.57
N ILE A 215 11.75 -20.38 -22.82
CA ILE A 215 10.67 -21.11 -22.17
C ILE A 215 9.39 -20.73 -22.90
N LEU A 216 8.75 -21.73 -23.50
CA LEU A 216 7.46 -21.58 -24.15
C LEU A 216 6.44 -22.45 -23.45
N SER A 217 5.19 -22.01 -23.41
CA SER A 217 4.11 -22.83 -22.87
C SER A 217 3.97 -24.15 -23.61
N ASN A 218 3.79 -25.23 -22.87
CA ASN A 218 3.44 -26.55 -23.39
C ASN A 218 1.92 -26.69 -23.59
N THR A 219 1.14 -25.72 -23.16
CA THR A 219 -0.32 -25.66 -23.24
C THR A 219 -0.73 -24.44 -24.08
N ASN A 220 -1.98 -24.39 -24.50
CA ASN A 220 -2.50 -23.12 -25.03
C ASN A 220 -2.51 -22.08 -23.91
N PRO A 221 -2.01 -20.83 -24.16
CA PRO A 221 -2.14 -19.76 -23.18
C PRO A 221 -3.58 -19.61 -22.72
N ARG A 222 -3.74 -19.31 -21.44
CA ARG A 222 -5.05 -19.02 -20.86
C ARG A 222 -5.64 -17.80 -21.57
N PRO A 223 -6.94 -17.80 -21.99
CA PRO A 223 -7.55 -16.62 -22.58
C PRO A 223 -7.44 -15.39 -21.66
N GLU A 224 -6.94 -14.29 -22.20
CA GLU A 224 -6.88 -13.03 -21.48
C GLU A 224 -8.23 -12.29 -21.60
N SER A 225 -8.49 -11.37 -20.69
CA SER A 225 -9.65 -10.49 -20.77
C SER A 225 -9.54 -9.51 -21.93
N GLU A 226 -10.68 -9.09 -22.50
CA GLU A 226 -10.71 -8.11 -23.59
C GLU A 226 -10.05 -6.78 -23.17
N ALA A 227 -10.22 -6.36 -21.90
CA ALA A 227 -9.61 -5.14 -21.38
C ALA A 227 -8.07 -5.21 -21.41
N TYR A 228 -7.48 -6.31 -20.94
CA TYR A 228 -6.03 -6.49 -20.99
C TYR A 228 -5.48 -6.76 -22.38
N GLU A 229 -6.24 -7.42 -23.25
CA GLU A 229 -5.88 -7.51 -24.68
C GLU A 229 -5.75 -6.12 -25.31
N GLN A 230 -6.63 -5.19 -24.96
CA GLN A 230 -6.57 -3.80 -25.43
C GLN A 230 -5.38 -3.04 -24.83
N ILE A 231 -5.20 -3.08 -23.49
CA ILE A 231 -4.09 -2.42 -22.78
C ILE A 231 -2.73 -2.90 -23.31
N LEU A 232 -2.52 -4.21 -23.41
CA LEU A 232 -1.26 -4.74 -23.90
C LEU A 232 -1.09 -4.46 -25.40
N GLY A 233 -2.17 -4.46 -26.15
CA GLY A 233 -2.16 -4.14 -27.59
C GLY A 233 -1.78 -2.69 -27.87
N SER A 234 -2.16 -1.74 -27.00
CA SER A 234 -1.78 -0.33 -27.10
C SER A 234 -0.40 -0.03 -26.51
N SER A 235 0.01 -0.75 -25.43
CA SER A 235 1.23 -0.44 -24.68
C SER A 235 2.48 -1.17 -25.18
N VAL A 236 2.35 -2.33 -25.85
CA VAL A 236 3.47 -3.20 -26.22
C VAL A 236 3.67 -3.22 -27.74
N ASP A 237 4.82 -2.73 -28.22
CA ASP A 237 5.08 -2.51 -29.66
C ASP A 237 5.02 -3.80 -30.52
N ASN A 238 5.44 -4.95 -29.96
CA ASN A 238 5.43 -6.25 -30.65
C ASN A 238 4.40 -7.22 -30.04
N TYR A 239 3.27 -6.70 -29.61
CA TYR A 239 2.29 -7.47 -28.84
C TYR A 239 1.75 -8.69 -29.59
N GLU A 240 1.46 -8.59 -30.86
CA GLU A 240 0.92 -9.70 -31.66
C GLU A 240 1.91 -10.87 -31.77
N GLU A 241 3.21 -10.59 -31.86
CA GLU A 241 4.26 -11.60 -31.77
C GLU A 241 4.43 -12.10 -30.34
N GLY A 242 4.31 -11.21 -29.36
CA GLY A 242 4.47 -11.50 -27.93
C GLY A 242 3.46 -12.49 -27.38
N LYS A 243 2.23 -12.51 -27.92
CA LYS A 243 1.15 -13.42 -27.47
C LYS A 243 1.57 -14.89 -27.43
N GLN A 244 2.45 -15.32 -28.34
CA GLN A 244 2.93 -16.71 -28.37
C GLN A 244 3.97 -17.04 -27.28
N TRP A 245 4.47 -16.05 -26.54
CA TRP A 245 5.47 -16.22 -25.48
C TRP A 245 4.86 -16.15 -24.08
N ARG A 246 3.55 -16.04 -23.97
CA ARG A 246 2.84 -16.02 -22.70
C ARG A 246 3.02 -17.32 -21.94
N LEU A 247 3.19 -17.22 -20.63
CA LEU A 247 3.11 -18.33 -19.70
C LEU A 247 2.02 -18.02 -18.66
N SER A 248 1.19 -19.01 -18.38
CA SER A 248 0.25 -18.84 -17.27
C SER A 248 1.02 -18.65 -15.94
N PRO A 249 0.46 -17.97 -14.93
CA PRO A 249 1.11 -17.80 -13.64
C PRO A 249 1.58 -19.13 -13.03
N LEU A 250 0.78 -20.18 -13.14
CA LEU A 250 1.16 -21.52 -12.67
C LEU A 250 2.36 -22.11 -13.42
N GLU A 251 2.47 -21.87 -14.73
CA GLU A 251 3.64 -22.30 -15.52
C GLU A 251 4.88 -21.49 -15.13
N GLN A 252 4.74 -20.18 -14.92
CA GLN A 252 5.81 -19.30 -14.46
C GLN A 252 6.38 -19.78 -13.13
N GLU A 253 5.50 -20.14 -12.20
CA GLU A 253 5.86 -20.67 -10.90
C GLU A 253 6.56 -22.03 -11.01
N GLN A 254 6.00 -23.00 -11.75
CA GLN A 254 6.57 -24.34 -11.92
C GLN A 254 7.97 -24.29 -12.56
N LEU A 255 8.20 -23.33 -13.42
CA LEU A 255 9.45 -23.14 -14.15
C LEU A 255 10.45 -22.24 -13.39
N GLY A 256 10.02 -21.64 -12.27
CA GLY A 256 10.84 -20.74 -11.46
C GLY A 256 11.18 -19.44 -12.18
N VAL A 257 10.28 -18.95 -13.07
CA VAL A 257 10.45 -17.73 -13.86
C VAL A 257 9.31 -16.76 -13.55
N GLY A 258 9.52 -15.48 -13.78
CA GLY A 258 8.50 -14.46 -13.56
C GLY A 258 8.51 -13.84 -12.17
N GLY A 259 8.94 -14.57 -11.15
CA GLY A 259 8.88 -14.11 -9.75
C GLY A 259 7.43 -13.91 -9.27
N SER A 260 7.05 -14.51 -8.16
CA SER A 260 5.75 -14.26 -7.52
C SER A 260 5.99 -13.72 -6.12
N LYS A 261 5.27 -12.66 -5.74
CA LYS A 261 5.26 -12.14 -4.36
C LYS A 261 4.48 -13.05 -3.41
N THR A 262 3.69 -13.96 -3.96
CA THR A 262 2.81 -14.87 -3.22
C THR A 262 3.51 -16.22 -2.97
N ASN A 263 4.63 -16.20 -2.28
CA ASN A 263 5.41 -17.43 -1.94
C ASN A 263 4.62 -18.49 -1.17
N ASN A 264 3.45 -18.20 -0.67
CA ASN A 264 2.63 -19.07 0.16
C ASN A 264 1.47 -19.75 -0.59
N LEU A 265 1.10 -19.33 -1.80
CA LEU A 265 0.07 -20.02 -2.61
C LEU A 265 0.55 -21.41 -3.10
N LYS A 266 1.84 -21.69 -2.93
CA LYS A 266 2.53 -22.89 -3.45
C LYS A 266 2.14 -24.20 -2.79
N GLN A 267 1.55 -24.24 -1.61
CA GLN A 267 1.48 -25.48 -0.84
C GLN A 267 0.14 -25.87 -0.24
N SER A 268 -0.83 -25.02 -0.18
CA SER A 268 -2.16 -25.44 0.31
C SER A 268 -3.29 -24.64 -0.37
N ALA A 269 -4.38 -25.31 -0.68
CA ALA A 269 -5.66 -24.63 -0.93
C ALA A 269 -5.93 -23.65 0.23
N PRO A 270 -6.61 -22.51 -0.02
CA PRO A 270 -7.06 -21.63 1.06
C PRO A 270 -7.71 -22.44 2.17
N TRP A 271 -7.53 -21.98 3.41
CA TRP A 271 -8.16 -22.68 4.53
C TRP A 271 -9.66 -22.51 4.46
N THR A 272 -10.39 -23.62 4.55
CA THR A 272 -11.85 -23.58 4.59
C THR A 272 -12.30 -23.48 6.05
N PRO A 273 -12.93 -22.39 6.48
CA PRO A 273 -13.50 -22.27 7.81
C PRO A 273 -14.47 -23.40 8.12
N PRO A 274 -14.53 -23.89 9.37
CA PRO A 274 -15.45 -24.94 9.74
C PRO A 274 -16.91 -24.48 9.62
N ASN A 275 -17.80 -25.38 9.23
CA ASN A 275 -19.21 -25.10 9.12
C ASN A 275 -20.06 -26.14 9.91
N PRO A 276 -20.76 -25.75 10.99
CA PRO A 276 -20.86 -24.39 11.51
C PRO A 276 -19.55 -23.90 12.16
N GLY A 277 -19.27 -22.60 12.03
CA GLY A 277 -18.08 -21.97 12.56
C GLY A 277 -18.35 -20.70 13.35
N TRP A 278 -17.52 -20.42 14.34
CA TRP A 278 -17.51 -19.17 15.12
C TRP A 278 -16.12 -18.63 15.23
N ARG A 279 -15.94 -17.35 14.88
CA ARG A 279 -14.72 -16.60 15.12
C ARG A 279 -14.66 -16.14 16.57
N ILE A 280 -13.57 -16.45 17.25
CA ILE A 280 -13.29 -16.03 18.61
C ILE A 280 -12.14 -15.02 18.55
N LYS A 281 -12.39 -13.80 18.98
CA LYS A 281 -11.39 -12.72 18.98
C LYS A 281 -10.70 -12.64 20.35
N VAL A 282 -9.37 -12.71 20.34
CA VAL A 282 -8.51 -12.60 21.54
C VAL A 282 -7.48 -11.50 21.33
N GLN A 283 -7.12 -10.78 22.41
CA GLN A 283 -6.25 -9.62 22.33
C GLN A 283 -4.95 -9.81 23.13
N GLN A 284 -4.97 -10.57 24.19
CA GLN A 284 -3.85 -10.77 25.09
C GLN A 284 -3.43 -12.24 25.14
N GLN A 285 -2.16 -12.48 25.46
CA GLN A 285 -1.69 -13.83 25.69
C GLN A 285 -2.15 -14.33 27.07
N GLY A 286 -2.69 -15.56 27.15
CA GLY A 286 -3.13 -16.18 28.38
C GLY A 286 -4.28 -17.17 28.22
N PHE A 287 -4.79 -17.71 29.33
CA PHE A 287 -5.92 -18.62 29.30
C PHE A 287 -7.25 -17.86 29.23
N TYR A 288 -8.07 -18.24 28.26
CA TYR A 288 -9.42 -17.71 28.04
C TYR A 288 -10.49 -18.69 28.48
N ARG A 289 -11.62 -18.16 28.88
CA ARG A 289 -12.81 -18.91 29.24
C ARG A 289 -13.98 -18.54 28.33
N LEU A 290 -14.63 -19.54 27.73
CA LEU A 290 -15.95 -19.44 27.07
C LEU A 290 -16.98 -20.10 27.98
N THR A 291 -18.00 -19.36 28.33
CA THR A 291 -19.09 -19.86 29.18
C THR A 291 -20.30 -20.32 28.34
N TYR A 292 -21.14 -21.13 28.92
CA TYR A 292 -22.44 -21.53 28.35
C TYR A 292 -23.23 -20.31 27.83
N ASP A 293 -23.35 -19.25 28.66
CA ASP A 293 -24.13 -18.06 28.29
C ASP A 293 -23.54 -17.34 27.06
N GLN A 294 -22.22 -17.24 26.96
CA GLN A 294 -21.56 -16.62 25.82
C GLN A 294 -21.77 -17.42 24.54
N LEU A 295 -21.63 -18.74 24.60
CA LEU A 295 -21.85 -19.63 23.46
C LEU A 295 -23.33 -19.60 23.02
N ALA A 296 -24.28 -19.69 23.95
CA ALA A 296 -25.70 -19.59 23.67
C ALA A 296 -26.08 -18.24 23.04
N ALA A 297 -25.54 -17.14 23.56
CA ALA A 297 -25.75 -15.78 23.01
C ALA A 297 -25.21 -15.64 21.58
N ALA A 298 -24.10 -16.32 21.25
CA ALA A 298 -23.53 -16.38 19.91
C ALA A 298 -24.27 -17.36 18.98
N GLY A 299 -25.32 -18.01 19.44
CA GLY A 299 -26.16 -18.94 18.66
C GLY A 299 -25.61 -20.36 18.53
N VAL A 300 -24.68 -20.76 19.40
CA VAL A 300 -24.27 -22.17 19.53
C VAL A 300 -25.42 -22.93 20.21
N PRO A 301 -25.95 -24.05 19.68
CA PRO A 301 -27.06 -24.78 20.26
C PRO A 301 -26.59 -25.68 21.43
N VAL A 302 -26.07 -25.08 22.48
CA VAL A 302 -25.40 -25.73 23.62
C VAL A 302 -26.20 -26.84 24.28
N ASP A 303 -27.51 -26.72 24.35
CA ASP A 303 -28.42 -27.75 24.92
C ASP A 303 -28.56 -29.01 24.06
N GLN A 304 -28.07 -29.01 22.82
CA GLN A 304 -28.37 -30.07 21.83
C GLN A 304 -27.11 -30.75 21.28
N LEU A 305 -25.94 -30.36 21.78
CA LEU A 305 -24.68 -30.88 21.28
C LEU A 305 -23.98 -31.78 22.31
N ASP A 306 -23.16 -32.69 21.82
CA ASP A 306 -22.25 -33.47 22.65
C ASP A 306 -20.99 -32.61 22.87
N PRO A 307 -20.64 -32.24 24.14
CA PRO A 307 -19.47 -31.39 24.42
C PRO A 307 -18.15 -32.03 23.98
N LEU A 308 -18.08 -33.34 23.83
CA LEU A 308 -16.89 -34.02 23.31
C LEU A 308 -16.59 -33.61 21.85
N THR A 309 -17.57 -33.09 21.11
CA THR A 309 -17.43 -32.69 19.72
C THR A 309 -16.98 -31.25 19.52
N PHE A 310 -16.78 -30.48 20.58
CA PHE A 310 -16.13 -29.16 20.42
C PHE A 310 -14.71 -29.29 19.91
N GLN A 311 -14.42 -28.58 18.81
CA GLN A 311 -13.10 -28.47 18.21
C GLN A 311 -12.72 -26.99 18.10
N MET A 312 -11.47 -26.68 18.35
CA MET A 312 -10.94 -25.33 18.23
C MET A 312 -9.73 -25.31 17.30
N PHE A 313 -9.68 -24.31 16.42
CA PHE A 313 -8.59 -24.15 15.46
C PHE A 313 -7.88 -22.82 15.65
N TYR A 314 -6.58 -22.85 15.47
CA TYR A 314 -5.71 -21.69 15.40
C TYR A 314 -4.83 -21.81 14.16
N MET A 315 -4.81 -20.78 13.30
CA MET A 315 -4.06 -20.77 12.03
C MET A 315 -4.31 -22.05 11.20
N GLY A 316 -5.57 -22.51 11.17
CA GLY A 316 -5.98 -23.71 10.42
C GLY A 316 -5.64 -25.06 11.07
N ILE A 317 -4.99 -25.06 12.22
CA ILE A 317 -4.60 -26.28 12.94
C ILE A 317 -5.49 -26.46 14.16
N GLU A 318 -6.02 -27.66 14.38
CA GLU A 318 -6.78 -27.97 15.60
C GLU A 318 -5.87 -27.94 16.83
N ILE A 319 -6.30 -27.19 17.85
CA ILE A 319 -5.59 -27.06 19.13
C ILE A 319 -6.33 -27.75 20.27
N PRO A 320 -5.64 -28.26 21.31
CA PRO A 320 -6.28 -28.87 22.44
C PRO A 320 -6.99 -27.85 23.32
N ILE A 321 -8.22 -28.18 23.74
CA ILE A 321 -9.03 -27.42 24.69
C ILE A 321 -9.33 -28.22 25.94
N LYS A 322 -9.64 -27.52 27.05
CA LYS A 322 -10.15 -28.16 28.26
C LYS A 322 -11.63 -27.80 28.39
N VAL A 323 -12.50 -28.81 28.28
CA VAL A 323 -13.94 -28.63 28.51
C VAL A 323 -14.26 -29.09 29.95
N VAL A 324 -14.65 -28.14 30.76
CA VAL A 324 -15.07 -28.40 32.15
C VAL A 324 -16.54 -28.79 32.17
N GLY A 325 -16.89 -29.92 32.76
CA GLY A 325 -18.24 -30.43 32.85
C GLY A 325 -18.59 -31.51 31.82
N GLU A 326 -17.83 -31.74 30.75
CA GLU A 326 -18.18 -32.67 29.65
C GLU A 326 -18.41 -34.13 30.04
N GLY A 327 -18.11 -34.52 31.29
CA GLY A 327 -18.14 -35.90 31.74
C GLY A 327 -19.51 -36.50 31.89
N ASP A 328 -20.58 -35.72 31.95
CA ASP A 328 -21.98 -36.17 32.02
C ASP A 328 -22.66 -36.23 30.64
N GLY A 329 -21.95 -35.77 29.57
CA GLY A 329 -22.40 -35.82 28.18
C GLY A 329 -23.35 -34.69 27.76
N SER A 330 -23.46 -33.65 28.57
CA SER A 330 -24.18 -32.39 28.27
C SER A 330 -23.23 -31.17 28.48
N PHE A 331 -23.59 -30.06 27.88
CA PHE A 331 -22.89 -28.78 28.14
C PHE A 331 -23.87 -27.85 28.86
N ASP A 332 -23.72 -27.76 30.19
CA ASP A 332 -24.67 -27.11 31.08
C ASP A 332 -24.23 -25.69 31.47
N ALA A 333 -25.12 -24.99 32.22
CA ALA A 333 -24.91 -23.58 32.58
C ALA A 333 -23.62 -23.29 33.39
N ASN A 334 -23.05 -24.30 34.05
CA ASN A 334 -21.79 -24.17 34.80
C ASN A 334 -20.57 -24.64 34.02
N ASP A 335 -20.77 -25.17 32.80
CA ASP A 335 -19.70 -25.72 32.01
C ASP A 335 -18.98 -24.62 31.25
N THR A 336 -17.69 -24.84 30.98
CA THR A 336 -16.86 -23.88 30.29
C THR A 336 -15.83 -24.55 29.39
N ILE A 337 -15.45 -23.84 28.33
CA ILE A 337 -14.29 -24.21 27.51
C ILE A 337 -13.13 -23.30 27.92
N LEU A 338 -11.98 -23.90 28.25
CA LEU A 338 -10.72 -23.18 28.48
C LEU A 338 -9.78 -23.47 27.32
N PHE A 339 -9.10 -22.44 26.84
CA PHE A 339 -8.07 -22.52 25.80
C PHE A 339 -6.99 -21.48 26.04
N TYR A 340 -5.80 -21.72 25.52
CA TYR A 340 -4.71 -20.77 25.57
C TYR A 340 -4.73 -19.90 24.32
N GLY A 341 -4.80 -18.58 24.51
CA GLY A 341 -4.81 -17.60 23.42
C GLY A 341 -3.49 -16.84 23.36
N GLU A 342 -3.01 -16.59 22.15
CA GLU A 342 -1.84 -15.77 21.87
C GLU A 342 -2.26 -14.38 21.39
N SER A 343 -1.48 -13.36 21.72
CA SER A 343 -1.67 -12.03 21.13
C SER A 343 -1.31 -12.03 19.64
N VAL A 344 -1.93 -11.13 18.88
CA VAL A 344 -1.56 -10.93 17.48
C VAL A 344 -0.35 -10.00 17.36
N HIS A 345 0.57 -10.36 16.48
CA HIS A 345 1.65 -9.47 16.03
C HIS A 345 1.31 -8.99 14.62
N SER A 346 0.63 -7.87 14.52
CA SER A 346 0.17 -7.32 13.25
C SER A 346 0.12 -5.80 13.31
N LYS A 347 0.52 -5.15 12.24
CA LYS A 347 0.35 -3.72 12.02
C LYS A 347 -1.13 -3.32 11.86
N TYR A 348 -1.97 -4.25 11.39
CA TYR A 348 -3.35 -3.97 10.97
C TYR A 348 -4.43 -4.51 11.92
N ALA A 349 -4.10 -5.42 12.81
CA ALA A 349 -5.07 -6.10 13.65
C ALA A 349 -4.75 -5.99 15.15
N ASN A 350 -5.79 -5.73 15.95
CA ASN A 350 -5.72 -5.74 17.42
C ASN A 350 -6.03 -7.11 18.02
N ASN A 351 -6.72 -7.97 17.25
CA ASN A 351 -7.20 -9.25 17.73
C ASN A 351 -6.60 -10.37 16.91
N ASN A 352 -6.19 -11.42 17.59
CA ASN A 352 -5.98 -12.73 17.01
C ASN A 352 -7.31 -13.47 16.90
N VAL A 353 -7.43 -14.44 16.00
CA VAL A 353 -8.69 -15.14 15.73
C VAL A 353 -8.50 -16.64 15.89
N TYR A 354 -9.38 -17.24 16.70
CA TYR A 354 -9.56 -18.67 16.89
C TYR A 354 -10.90 -19.09 16.32
N TRP A 355 -11.03 -20.34 15.90
CA TRP A 355 -12.24 -20.86 15.33
C TRP A 355 -12.82 -21.99 16.17
N LEU A 356 -14.09 -21.88 16.53
CA LEU A 356 -14.82 -22.92 17.25
C LEU A 356 -15.83 -23.60 16.33
N THR A 357 -15.90 -24.91 16.42
CA THR A 357 -16.95 -25.72 15.78
C THR A 357 -17.38 -26.87 16.69
N TYR A 358 -18.37 -27.61 16.25
CA TYR A 358 -18.88 -28.81 16.93
C TYR A 358 -19.55 -29.76 15.95
N GLY A 359 -19.85 -30.99 16.42
CA GLY A 359 -20.75 -31.95 15.75
C GLY A 359 -20.10 -32.87 14.70
N LEU A 360 -18.79 -32.73 14.51
CA LEU A 360 -17.99 -33.62 13.65
C LEU A 360 -17.41 -34.81 14.46
N ASP A 361 -16.14 -34.91 14.52
CA ASP A 361 -15.40 -35.86 15.33
C ASP A 361 -15.17 -35.33 16.76
N GLN A 362 -14.60 -36.16 17.64
CA GLN A 362 -14.16 -35.72 18.96
C GLN A 362 -12.99 -34.73 18.79
N GLY A 363 -13.09 -33.59 19.48
CA GLY A 363 -12.06 -32.59 19.47
C GLY A 363 -10.87 -32.94 20.36
N LEU A 364 -9.73 -32.30 20.07
CA LEU A 364 -8.52 -32.45 20.87
C LEU A 364 -8.74 -31.92 22.30
N ARG A 365 -8.21 -32.67 23.26
CA ARG A 365 -8.25 -32.29 24.68
C ARG A 365 -6.84 -32.12 25.24
N VAL A 366 -6.71 -31.17 26.17
CA VAL A 366 -5.48 -30.93 26.90
C VAL A 366 -5.04 -32.20 27.64
N GLU A 367 -3.85 -32.69 27.35
CA GLU A 367 -3.25 -33.83 28.01
C GLU A 367 -2.87 -33.51 29.45
N LYS A 368 -2.81 -34.53 30.31
CA LYS A 368 -2.42 -34.37 31.71
C LYS A 368 -1.04 -34.94 31.94
N ARG A 369 -0.18 -34.15 32.61
CA ARG A 369 1.17 -34.55 32.99
C ARG A 369 1.36 -34.44 34.51
N ASP A 370 1.89 -35.49 35.13
CA ASP A 370 2.13 -35.56 36.55
C ASP A 370 3.43 -34.83 36.95
N ILE A 371 3.29 -33.88 37.87
CA ILE A 371 4.38 -33.06 38.38
C ILE A 371 4.48 -33.13 39.91
N THR A 372 4.16 -34.27 40.50
CA THR A 372 4.21 -34.49 41.94
C THR A 372 5.64 -34.22 42.50
N PRO A 373 5.80 -33.30 43.48
CA PRO A 373 7.11 -33.01 44.04
C PRO A 373 7.82 -34.23 44.62
N GLN A 374 9.11 -34.39 44.29
CA GLN A 374 9.95 -35.50 44.78
C GLN A 374 11.16 -34.94 45.54
N SER A 375 12.35 -34.81 44.92
CA SER A 375 13.59 -34.51 45.60
C SER A 375 14.52 -33.56 44.87
N ALA A 376 14.05 -32.93 43.76
CA ALA A 376 14.86 -31.93 43.10
C ALA A 376 15.14 -30.71 43.98
N GLU A 377 16.19 -29.99 43.66
CA GLU A 377 16.57 -28.79 44.39
C GLU A 377 15.52 -27.69 44.18
N LEU A 378 15.18 -26.95 45.24
CA LEU A 378 14.20 -25.86 45.17
C LEU A 378 14.82 -24.65 44.51
N GLU A 379 14.17 -24.16 43.43
CA GLU A 379 14.50 -22.90 42.81
C GLU A 379 14.06 -21.72 43.69
N ASN A 380 14.95 -20.74 43.85
CA ASN A 380 14.69 -19.60 44.71
C ASN A 380 14.06 -18.42 43.99
N SER A 381 14.47 -18.22 42.73
CA SER A 381 13.98 -17.13 41.84
C SER A 381 13.93 -17.62 40.42
N CYS A 382 13.31 -16.86 39.57
CA CYS A 382 13.29 -17.04 38.12
C CYS A 382 13.62 -15.74 37.39
N LEU A 383 14.21 -15.86 36.20
CA LEU A 383 14.40 -14.71 35.34
C LEU A 383 13.04 -14.22 34.84
N PHE A 384 12.76 -12.94 35.06
CA PHE A 384 11.53 -12.30 34.62
C PHE A 384 11.82 -11.14 33.65
N GLU A 385 10.97 -10.98 32.66
CA GLU A 385 11.02 -9.88 31.70
C GLU A 385 9.89 -8.89 31.97
N LEU A 386 10.22 -7.63 32.22
CA LEU A 386 9.29 -6.52 32.11
C LEU A 386 9.54 -5.83 30.77
N SER A 387 8.61 -5.97 29.84
CA SER A 387 8.61 -5.22 28.58
C SER A 387 7.76 -3.96 28.70
N LYS A 388 8.26 -2.87 28.12
CA LYS A 388 7.58 -1.58 28.03
C LYS A 388 7.75 -1.01 26.63
N GLU A 389 6.61 -0.82 25.97
CA GLU A 389 6.46 -0.21 24.68
C GLU A 389 5.10 0.49 24.64
N GLU A 390 5.05 1.71 24.19
CA GLU A 390 3.81 2.48 24.06
C GLU A 390 3.80 3.17 22.68
N SER A 391 2.72 3.02 21.95
CA SER A 391 2.58 3.51 20.57
C SER A 391 1.87 4.87 20.59
N HIS A 392 2.65 5.96 20.77
CA HIS A 392 2.11 7.31 20.93
C HIS A 392 2.25 8.18 19.69
N TYR A 393 3.31 7.98 18.90
CA TYR A 393 3.65 8.87 17.80
C TYR A 393 3.93 8.05 16.53
N TYR A 394 3.14 8.27 15.50
CA TYR A 394 3.37 7.70 14.18
C TYR A 394 4.48 8.46 13.46
N ILE A 395 5.50 7.73 12.99
CA ILE A 395 6.64 8.27 12.25
C ILE A 395 6.81 7.50 10.95
N SER A 396 6.22 7.99 9.87
CA SER A 396 6.16 7.31 8.57
C SER A 396 7.53 6.92 7.99
N TRP A 397 8.57 7.70 8.26
CA TRP A 397 9.92 7.51 7.73
C TRP A 397 10.83 6.60 8.56
N LEU A 398 10.33 5.96 9.62
CA LEU A 398 11.15 5.01 10.38
C LEU A 398 11.72 3.94 9.45
N PRO A 399 13.06 3.70 9.48
CA PRO A 399 13.67 2.70 8.63
C PRO A 399 13.28 1.29 9.06
N GLY A 400 12.89 0.46 8.09
CA GLY A 400 12.48 -0.91 8.32
C GLY A 400 11.70 -1.47 7.14
N THR A 401 11.18 -2.68 7.30
CA THR A 401 10.31 -3.33 6.30
C THR A 401 8.90 -2.75 6.32
N ASP A 402 8.09 -3.08 5.33
CA ASP A 402 6.69 -2.68 5.26
C ASP A 402 5.84 -3.24 6.41
N GLU A 403 6.29 -4.34 7.03
CA GLU A 403 5.64 -4.95 8.20
C GLU A 403 5.91 -4.20 9.51
N LEU A 404 6.90 -3.30 9.53
CA LEU A 404 7.22 -2.54 10.73
C LEU A 404 6.05 -1.63 11.11
N GLU A 405 5.61 -1.74 12.37
CA GLU A 405 4.69 -0.80 12.96
C GLU A 405 5.43 0.50 13.26
N ARG A 406 5.01 1.64 12.65
CA ARG A 406 5.77 2.89 12.66
C ARG A 406 5.36 3.82 13.78
N TYR A 407 5.11 3.24 14.93
CA TYR A 407 4.85 3.98 16.17
C TYR A 407 6.06 3.95 17.08
N ILE A 408 6.24 5.02 17.81
CA ILE A 408 7.27 5.15 18.85
C ILE A 408 6.66 5.61 20.16
N TRP A 409 7.32 5.29 21.25
CA TRP A 409 6.86 5.61 22.59
C TRP A 409 7.04 7.09 22.94
N THR A 410 8.27 7.63 22.77
CA THR A 410 8.56 9.00 23.18
C THR A 410 9.79 9.57 22.49
N PHE A 411 9.95 10.88 22.65
CA PHE A 411 11.01 11.68 22.03
C PHE A 411 11.84 12.39 23.10
N ALA A 412 13.13 12.60 22.84
CA ALA A 412 14.03 13.41 23.64
C ALA A 412 15.03 14.17 22.74
N GLN A 413 15.51 15.33 23.20
CA GLN A 413 16.47 16.16 22.48
C GLN A 413 17.58 16.68 23.39
N ALA A 414 18.64 17.20 22.81
CA ALA A 414 19.80 17.74 23.50
C ALA A 414 19.41 18.67 24.66
N GLY A 415 20.12 18.53 25.78
CA GLY A 415 19.87 19.30 27.02
C GLY A 415 18.66 18.82 27.80
N SER A 416 17.96 17.74 27.37
CA SER A 416 16.84 17.19 28.12
C SER A 416 17.18 15.87 28.83
N GLN A 417 16.31 15.50 29.78
CA GLN A 417 16.34 14.19 30.42
C GLN A 417 14.93 13.61 30.43
N LYS A 418 14.78 12.39 29.90
CA LYS A 418 13.56 11.63 30.01
C LYS A 418 13.63 10.66 31.15
N SER A 419 12.63 10.64 32.04
CA SER A 419 12.55 9.73 33.18
C SER A 419 11.30 8.85 33.05
N LEU A 420 11.49 7.54 33.15
CA LEU A 420 10.47 6.52 33.06
C LEU A 420 10.34 5.78 34.37
N SER A 421 9.13 5.63 34.88
CA SER A 421 8.81 4.89 36.10
C SER A 421 8.52 3.42 35.77
N LEU A 422 9.20 2.51 36.45
CA LEU A 422 9.12 1.07 36.25
C LEU A 422 8.81 0.41 37.60
N ASN A 423 7.67 -0.27 37.67
CA ASN A 423 7.29 -1.01 38.88
C ASN A 423 7.74 -2.46 38.76
N LEU A 424 8.84 -2.83 39.45
CA LEU A 424 9.36 -4.18 39.50
C LEU A 424 8.92 -4.83 40.82
N THR A 425 8.42 -6.06 40.78
CA THR A 425 7.84 -6.72 41.93
C THR A 425 8.61 -7.97 42.33
N ASP A 426 8.68 -8.23 43.64
CA ASP A 426 9.29 -9.43 44.23
C ASP A 426 10.75 -9.64 43.80
N VAL A 427 11.48 -8.55 43.63
CA VAL A 427 12.86 -8.54 43.13
C VAL A 427 13.82 -9.26 44.08
N ASP A 428 14.63 -10.16 43.55
CA ASP A 428 15.81 -10.64 44.26
C ASP A 428 16.93 -9.61 44.12
N THR A 429 17.00 -8.69 45.12
CA THR A 429 17.95 -7.58 45.12
C THR A 429 19.41 -8.01 45.32
N SER A 430 19.66 -9.30 45.60
CA SER A 430 21.00 -9.86 45.68
C SER A 430 21.61 -10.13 44.31
N MET A 431 20.78 -10.08 43.26
CA MET A 431 21.15 -10.29 41.85
C MET A 431 21.20 -8.95 41.10
N GLY A 432 21.87 -8.95 39.94
CA GLY A 432 21.82 -7.86 38.98
C GLY A 432 20.74 -8.11 37.96
N GLY A 433 20.79 -7.40 36.84
CA GLY A 433 19.84 -7.57 35.71
C GLY A 433 20.44 -7.12 34.40
N THR A 434 19.61 -7.09 33.38
CA THR A 434 19.95 -6.54 32.05
C THR A 434 18.85 -5.61 31.60
N LEU A 435 19.22 -4.43 31.13
CA LEU A 435 18.34 -3.51 30.44
C LEU A 435 18.60 -3.67 28.94
N ARG A 436 17.60 -4.07 28.17
CA ARG A 436 17.60 -3.92 26.71
C ARG A 436 16.85 -2.67 26.35
N ILE A 437 17.45 -1.78 25.56
CA ILE A 437 16.82 -0.55 25.11
C ILE A 437 16.92 -0.45 23.60
N ARG A 438 15.85 0.01 22.96
CA ARG A 438 15.80 0.26 21.53
C ARG A 438 15.50 1.72 21.27
N LEU A 439 16.46 2.38 20.64
CA LEU A 439 16.45 3.81 20.32
C LEU A 439 16.57 4.00 18.80
N MET A 440 16.14 5.17 18.32
CA MET A 440 16.27 5.58 16.95
C MET A 440 16.78 7.03 16.90
N GLY A 441 17.76 7.35 16.06
CA GLY A 441 18.15 8.73 15.80
C GLY A 441 17.04 9.48 15.07
N ALA A 442 16.56 10.57 15.65
CA ALA A 442 15.52 11.41 15.04
C ALA A 442 16.09 12.47 14.11
N SER A 443 17.38 12.73 14.21
CA SER A 443 18.12 13.70 13.40
C SER A 443 19.32 13.07 12.71
N GLU A 444 19.92 13.81 11.79
CA GLU A 444 21.17 13.47 11.13
C GLU A 444 21.94 14.76 10.84
N VAL A 445 23.21 14.82 11.27
CA VAL A 445 24.08 15.95 11.04
C VAL A 445 25.30 15.48 10.27
N SER A 446 25.31 15.69 8.96
CA SER A 446 26.25 15.11 7.98
C SER A 446 27.73 15.31 8.28
N ASP A 447 28.08 16.37 9.01
CA ASP A 447 29.48 16.72 9.33
C ASP A 447 29.89 16.25 10.73
N GLN A 448 29.04 15.53 11.46
CA GLN A 448 29.27 15.05 12.82
C GLN A 448 29.07 13.53 12.88
N ASN A 449 30.02 12.82 13.47
CA ASN A 449 29.94 11.39 13.71
C ASN A 449 30.75 11.03 14.97
N PRO A 450 30.11 10.54 16.06
CA PRO A 450 28.65 10.35 16.21
C PRO A 450 27.92 11.68 16.42
N ASP A 451 26.64 11.73 15.98
CA ASP A 451 25.77 12.89 16.22
C ASP A 451 24.79 12.68 17.40
N HIS A 452 24.64 11.46 17.88
CA HIS A 452 23.82 11.14 19.07
C HIS A 452 24.65 10.69 20.26
N HIS A 453 24.26 11.18 21.47
CA HIS A 453 24.79 10.74 22.75
C HIS A 453 23.69 10.67 23.83
N VAL A 454 23.51 9.46 24.40
CA VAL A 454 22.56 9.21 25.48
C VAL A 454 23.25 8.59 26.69
N VAL A 455 23.13 9.25 27.82
CA VAL A 455 23.56 8.72 29.13
C VAL A 455 22.40 7.97 29.77
N VAL A 456 22.60 6.68 30.06
CA VAL A 456 21.60 5.79 30.67
C VAL A 456 21.90 5.62 32.13
N SER A 457 20.92 5.84 33.03
CA SER A 457 21.02 5.58 34.45
C SER A 457 19.73 4.95 34.99
N LEU A 458 19.86 4.09 36.01
CA LEU A 458 18.76 3.48 36.75
C LEU A 458 18.89 3.84 38.24
N ASN A 459 17.82 4.39 38.80
CA ASN A 459 17.81 4.83 40.23
C ASN A 459 18.96 5.79 40.57
N GLY A 460 19.38 6.62 39.64
CA GLY A 460 20.51 7.54 39.77
C GLY A 460 21.89 6.90 39.62
N THR A 461 21.96 5.60 39.42
CA THR A 461 23.21 4.90 39.12
C THR A 461 23.47 4.91 37.63
N PHE A 462 24.64 5.43 37.23
CA PHE A 462 25.08 5.36 35.82
C PHE A 462 25.23 3.91 35.40
N LEU A 463 24.69 3.61 34.17
CA LEU A 463 24.77 2.30 33.56
C LEU A 463 25.66 2.29 32.32
N ASP A 464 25.41 3.18 31.36
CA ASP A 464 26.15 3.21 30.08
C ASP A 464 26.04 4.58 29.40
N ASP A 465 26.98 4.84 28.47
CA ASP A 465 27.00 5.96 27.52
C ASP A 465 26.82 5.40 26.09
N LEU A 466 25.75 5.80 25.43
CA LEU A 466 25.39 5.30 24.11
C LEU A 466 25.68 6.35 23.06
N TYR A 467 26.49 5.98 22.06
CA TYR A 467 26.84 6.83 20.93
C TYR A 467 26.49 6.12 19.63
N TRP A 468 25.83 6.83 18.71
CA TRP A 468 25.60 6.34 17.34
C TRP A 468 25.40 7.52 16.39
N ASP A 469 25.25 7.21 15.07
CA ASP A 469 25.25 8.19 14.00
C ASP A 469 23.99 8.10 13.16
N GLY A 470 23.39 9.25 12.84
CA GLY A 470 22.30 9.41 11.90
C GLY A 470 20.98 8.76 12.30
N ARG A 471 20.09 8.71 11.35
CA ARG A 471 18.75 8.11 11.50
C ARG A 471 18.79 6.57 11.47
N ASN A 472 19.53 6.01 12.43
CA ASN A 472 19.72 4.57 12.54
C ASN A 472 19.16 4.04 13.88
N TRP A 473 18.73 2.78 13.86
CA TRP A 473 18.34 2.06 15.07
C TRP A 473 19.57 1.72 15.90
N LEU A 474 19.46 1.90 17.22
CA LEU A 474 20.38 1.38 18.22
C LEU A 474 19.60 0.44 19.15
N GLU A 475 19.95 -0.84 19.16
CA GLU A 475 19.50 -1.80 20.17
C GLU A 475 20.69 -2.22 21.03
N LYS A 476 20.56 -2.12 22.35
CA LYS A 476 21.68 -2.34 23.28
C LYS A 476 21.23 -3.07 24.54
N ASP A 477 21.99 -4.12 24.89
CA ASP A 477 21.92 -4.79 26.19
C ASP A 477 22.92 -4.13 27.13
N ILE A 478 22.42 -3.64 28.28
CA ILE A 478 23.19 -2.93 29.31
C ILE A 478 23.08 -3.70 30.61
N ALA A 479 24.21 -4.10 31.16
CA ALA A 479 24.24 -4.80 32.45
C ALA A 479 23.82 -3.86 33.57
N ILE A 480 22.93 -4.31 34.45
CA ILE A 480 22.53 -3.62 35.65
C ILE A 480 23.26 -4.26 36.85
N PRO A 481 24.12 -3.51 37.59
CA PRO A 481 24.84 -4.04 38.71
C PRO A 481 23.91 -4.48 39.89
N THR A 482 24.36 -5.43 40.67
CA THR A 482 23.69 -5.89 41.87
C THR A 482 23.36 -4.71 42.81
N GLY A 483 22.15 -4.68 43.36
CA GLY A 483 21.68 -3.68 44.31
C GLY A 483 21.22 -2.36 43.69
N VAL A 484 21.21 -2.27 42.35
CA VAL A 484 20.67 -1.09 41.63
C VAL A 484 19.17 -1.23 41.44
N ILE A 485 18.68 -2.43 41.06
CA ILE A 485 17.26 -2.72 40.99
C ILE A 485 16.71 -2.86 42.42
N VAL A 486 15.56 -2.24 42.66
CA VAL A 486 14.84 -2.32 43.94
C VAL A 486 13.44 -2.89 43.71
N ASP A 487 12.88 -3.49 44.76
CA ASP A 487 11.49 -3.90 44.75
C ASP A 487 10.57 -2.68 44.75
N GLY A 488 9.55 -2.68 43.89
CA GLY A 488 8.64 -1.53 43.67
C GLY A 488 9.11 -0.58 42.58
N ASN A 489 9.06 0.72 42.86
CA ASN A 489 9.29 1.74 41.85
C ASN A 489 10.77 1.98 41.57
N ASN A 490 11.16 1.80 40.31
CA ASN A 490 12.48 2.12 39.77
C ASN A 490 12.34 3.26 38.75
N THR A 491 13.38 4.07 38.59
CA THR A 491 13.40 5.20 37.67
C THR A 491 14.54 5.01 36.67
N LEU A 492 14.19 4.72 35.43
CA LEU A 492 15.12 4.75 34.29
C LEU A 492 15.22 6.19 33.78
N SER A 493 16.42 6.71 33.63
CA SER A 493 16.67 8.04 33.09
C SER A 493 17.56 7.98 31.85
N LEU A 494 17.11 8.66 30.79
CA LEU A 494 17.85 8.89 29.53
C LEU A 494 18.15 10.38 29.45
N ALA A 495 19.41 10.76 29.59
CA ALA A 495 19.83 12.16 29.47
C ALA A 495 20.60 12.36 28.18
N LEU A 496 20.29 13.43 27.45
CA LEU A 496 20.99 13.85 26.23
C LEU A 496 21.84 15.09 26.55
N PRO A 497 23.14 14.94 26.76
CA PRO A 497 24.01 16.07 27.14
C PRO A 497 24.10 17.16 26.08
N GLY A 498 23.93 16.83 24.78
CA GLY A 498 24.13 17.74 23.67
C GLY A 498 25.60 18.12 23.47
N ASP A 499 26.51 17.24 23.82
CA ASP A 499 27.97 17.43 23.79
C ASP A 499 28.64 16.81 22.57
N THR A 500 27.84 16.19 21.68
CA THR A 500 28.27 15.89 20.32
C THR A 500 28.37 17.18 19.51
N GLY A 501 29.06 17.14 18.36
CA GLY A 501 29.10 18.28 17.46
C GLY A 501 27.75 18.72 16.88
N ALA A 502 26.73 17.88 16.97
CA ALA A 502 25.36 18.17 16.54
C ALA A 502 24.66 19.24 17.43
N GLY A 503 25.11 19.42 18.68
CA GLY A 503 24.56 20.41 19.60
C GLY A 503 23.06 20.24 19.81
N ASN A 504 22.27 21.29 19.61
CA ASN A 504 20.80 21.25 19.78
C ASN A 504 20.05 20.37 18.76
N LEU A 505 20.73 19.92 17.69
CA LEU A 505 20.13 19.02 16.70
C LEU A 505 20.16 17.54 17.12
N ASP A 506 20.92 17.21 18.20
CA ASP A 506 20.89 15.85 18.76
C ASP A 506 19.49 15.53 19.30
N ALA A 507 18.79 14.64 18.63
CA ALA A 507 17.43 14.23 18.96
C ALA A 507 17.23 12.73 18.71
N ILE A 508 16.47 12.08 19.60
CA ILE A 508 16.23 10.63 19.54
C ILE A 508 14.77 10.27 19.80
N TYR A 509 14.37 9.13 19.30
CA TYR A 509 13.16 8.41 19.69
C TYR A 509 13.50 7.23 20.60
N LEU A 510 12.69 7.01 21.64
CA LEU A 510 12.64 5.75 22.38
C LEU A 510 11.47 4.93 21.82
N ASP A 511 11.77 3.76 21.35
CA ASP A 511 10.80 2.78 20.84
C ASP A 511 10.31 1.88 21.96
N SER A 512 11.20 1.07 22.51
CA SER A 512 10.88 0.07 23.53
C SER A 512 12.02 -0.17 24.49
N MET A 513 11.69 -0.79 25.61
CA MET A 513 12.69 -1.28 26.58
C MET A 513 12.22 -2.56 27.25
N LYS A 514 13.20 -3.39 27.65
CA LYS A 514 12.99 -4.59 28.45
C LYS A 514 13.95 -4.61 29.61
N ILE A 515 13.46 -4.96 30.81
CA ILE A 515 14.31 -5.26 31.94
C ILE A 515 14.17 -6.73 32.27
N PHE A 516 15.31 -7.43 32.26
CA PHE A 516 15.45 -8.81 32.72
C PHE A 516 16.03 -8.79 34.15
N TYR A 517 15.32 -9.38 35.12
CA TYR A 517 15.73 -9.43 36.50
C TYR A 517 15.27 -10.71 37.20
N GLU A 518 15.96 -11.10 38.25
CA GLU A 518 15.54 -12.23 39.08
C GLU A 518 14.39 -11.84 40.01
N ARG A 519 13.35 -12.68 40.01
CA ARG A 519 12.11 -12.47 40.74
C ARG A 519 11.76 -13.70 41.57
N TYR A 520 11.34 -13.50 42.84
CA TYR A 520 10.81 -14.56 43.66
C TYR A 520 9.48 -15.11 43.12
N PHE A 521 9.19 -16.39 43.42
CA PHE A 521 7.96 -17.06 43.01
C PHE A 521 6.74 -16.61 43.81
N VAL A 522 6.21 -15.43 43.48
CA VAL A 522 5.06 -14.82 44.19
C VAL A 522 3.97 -14.46 43.15
N ALA A 523 2.78 -15.02 43.32
CA ALA A 523 1.63 -14.74 42.47
C ALA A 523 1.00 -13.37 42.80
N HIS A 524 0.54 -12.65 41.75
CA HIS A 524 -0.21 -11.40 41.87
C HIS A 524 -1.57 -11.57 41.18
N SER A 525 -2.64 -11.17 41.85
CA SER A 525 -4.02 -11.37 41.36
C SER A 525 -4.29 -12.82 40.92
N ASP A 526 -3.78 -13.77 41.75
CA ASP A 526 -3.90 -15.20 41.49
C ASP A 526 -3.30 -15.70 40.18
N LEU A 527 -2.29 -15.01 39.65
CA LEU A 527 -1.59 -15.38 38.42
C LEU A 527 -0.09 -15.33 38.60
N PHE A 528 0.61 -16.35 38.12
CA PHE A 528 2.06 -16.38 37.95
C PHE A 528 2.44 -17.16 36.70
N ALA A 529 3.22 -16.56 35.84
CA ALA A 529 3.75 -17.20 34.63
C ALA A 529 5.27 -16.98 34.58
N PHE A 530 6.02 -18.01 34.23
CA PHE A 530 7.48 -17.94 34.15
C PHE A 530 8.03 -18.96 33.18
N SER A 531 9.28 -18.77 32.75
CA SER A 531 10.04 -19.69 31.93
C SER A 531 11.20 -20.30 32.69
N GLN A 532 11.46 -21.61 32.47
CA GLN A 532 12.68 -22.29 32.91
C GLN A 532 13.55 -22.64 31.70
N PRO A 533 14.64 -21.91 31.45
CA PRO A 533 15.51 -22.15 30.29
C PRO A 533 16.55 -23.27 30.51
N ASN A 534 16.84 -23.60 31.75
CA ASN A 534 17.89 -24.56 32.10
C ASN A 534 17.35 -25.97 32.09
N SER A 535 18.07 -26.91 31.47
CA SER A 535 17.71 -28.32 31.49
C SER A 535 17.97 -28.96 32.86
N GLY A 536 17.12 -29.90 33.24
CA GLY A 536 17.24 -30.63 34.51
C GLY A 536 15.91 -30.78 35.24
N GLU A 537 15.95 -31.46 36.39
CA GLU A 537 14.83 -31.54 37.32
C GLU A 537 14.83 -30.32 38.22
N HIS A 538 13.74 -29.59 38.24
CA HIS A 538 13.57 -28.36 39.02
C HIS A 538 12.33 -28.46 39.88
N ARG A 539 12.43 -27.96 41.10
CA ARG A 539 11.31 -27.88 42.05
C ARG A 539 10.98 -26.42 42.32
N TYR A 540 9.70 -26.12 42.24
CA TYR A 540 9.18 -24.75 42.36
C TYR A 540 8.22 -24.62 43.54
N GLN A 541 8.16 -23.47 44.14
CA GLN A 541 7.26 -23.12 45.22
C GLN A 541 6.69 -21.73 45.01
N VAL A 542 5.52 -21.66 44.38
CA VAL A 542 4.83 -20.40 44.08
C VAL A 542 3.86 -20.05 45.23
N SER A 543 4.04 -18.89 45.82
CA SER A 543 3.25 -18.42 46.96
C SER A 543 2.19 -17.38 46.56
N ASN A 544 1.34 -17.02 47.56
CA ASN A 544 0.43 -15.88 47.51
C ASN A 544 -0.83 -16.04 46.63
N PHE A 545 -1.32 -17.28 46.39
CA PHE A 545 -2.65 -17.50 45.82
C PHE A 545 -3.74 -17.26 46.87
N SER A 546 -4.86 -16.66 46.50
CA SER A 546 -6.01 -16.42 47.37
C SER A 546 -6.88 -17.67 47.60
N THR A 547 -6.74 -18.69 46.74
CA THR A 547 -7.56 -19.91 46.69
C THR A 547 -6.68 -21.15 46.60
N SER A 548 -7.22 -22.29 47.05
CA SER A 548 -6.62 -23.62 46.82
C SER A 548 -6.90 -24.19 45.45
N GLU A 549 -7.80 -23.56 44.69
CA GLU A 549 -8.17 -24.00 43.31
C GLU A 549 -7.29 -23.28 42.28
N VAL A 550 -6.07 -23.79 42.10
CA VAL A 550 -5.08 -23.28 41.17
C VAL A 550 -4.94 -24.23 39.99
N LEU A 551 -5.13 -23.70 38.79
CA LEU A 551 -4.88 -24.38 37.52
C LEU A 551 -3.39 -24.22 37.17
N LEU A 552 -2.78 -25.29 36.70
CA LEU A 552 -1.39 -25.31 36.25
C LEU A 552 -1.32 -25.87 34.83
N PHE A 553 -0.61 -25.15 33.97
CA PHE A 553 -0.38 -25.57 32.60
C PHE A 553 1.07 -25.37 32.18
N ASP A 554 1.54 -26.29 31.36
CA ASP A 554 2.71 -26.10 30.51
C ASP A 554 2.26 -25.48 29.19
N THR A 555 2.78 -24.28 28.89
CA THR A 555 2.48 -23.50 27.70
C THR A 555 3.70 -23.34 26.81
N SER A 556 4.68 -24.22 26.90
CA SER A 556 5.92 -24.22 26.12
C SER A 556 5.65 -24.33 24.63
N ASN A 557 4.63 -25.10 24.25
CA ASN A 557 4.10 -25.17 22.90
C ASN A 557 2.62 -24.78 22.93
N PRO A 558 2.23 -23.57 22.46
CA PRO A 558 0.84 -23.14 22.47
C PRO A 558 -0.14 -24.05 21.71
N SER A 559 0.35 -24.81 20.74
CA SER A 559 -0.45 -25.80 19.99
C SER A 559 -0.59 -27.15 20.69
N GLU A 560 0.15 -27.41 21.77
CA GLU A 560 0.21 -28.71 22.48
C GLU A 560 0.32 -28.49 23.99
N ILE A 561 -0.50 -27.61 24.56
CA ILE A 561 -0.51 -27.31 26.00
C ILE A 561 -0.85 -28.57 26.82
N SER A 562 -0.28 -28.69 28.03
CA SER A 562 -0.56 -29.76 28.96
C SER A 562 -1.05 -29.25 30.32
N GLU A 563 -2.07 -29.89 30.88
CA GLU A 563 -2.50 -29.64 32.27
C GLU A 563 -1.56 -30.37 33.24
N LEU A 564 -0.97 -29.61 34.15
CA LEU A 564 -0.04 -30.15 35.15
C LEU A 564 -0.82 -30.57 36.41
N ILE A 565 -0.75 -31.86 36.75
CA ILE A 565 -1.47 -32.43 37.91
C ILE A 565 -0.49 -32.96 38.97
N GLY A 566 -0.96 -33.16 40.21
CA GLY A 566 -0.15 -33.70 41.28
C GLY A 566 0.61 -32.65 42.08
N ALA A 567 0.48 -31.37 41.80
CA ALA A 567 1.06 -30.33 42.62
C ALA A 567 0.55 -30.37 44.06
N THR A 568 1.42 -30.07 45.03
CA THR A 568 1.06 -29.97 46.45
C THR A 568 0.59 -28.55 46.77
N ILE A 569 -0.66 -28.38 47.16
CA ILE A 569 -1.22 -27.07 47.54
C ILE A 569 -1.38 -27.02 49.04
N THR A 570 -0.71 -26.07 49.71
CA THR A 570 -0.73 -25.91 51.17
C THR A 570 -1.17 -24.52 51.57
N GLN A 571 -1.98 -24.42 52.63
CA GLN A 571 -2.38 -23.13 53.17
C GLN A 571 -1.20 -22.48 53.89
N ASN A 572 -0.94 -21.20 53.61
CA ASN A 572 0.11 -20.40 54.23
C ASN A 572 -0.48 -19.09 54.74
N GLY A 573 -0.99 -19.14 56.00
CA GLY A 573 -1.74 -18.02 56.58
C GLY A 573 -3.06 -17.75 55.83
N PRO A 574 -3.30 -16.54 55.30
CA PRO A 574 -4.49 -16.23 54.55
C PRO A 574 -4.42 -16.66 53.08
N THR A 575 -3.29 -17.10 52.59
CA THR A 575 -3.01 -17.47 51.22
C THR A 575 -2.65 -18.94 51.06
N TYR A 576 -2.47 -19.38 49.82
CA TYR A 576 -2.05 -20.72 49.47
C TYR A 576 -0.71 -20.69 48.72
N ARG A 577 0.00 -21.79 48.80
CA ARG A 577 1.26 -22.04 48.13
C ARG A 577 1.15 -23.30 47.33
N VAL A 578 1.63 -23.26 46.10
CA VAL A 578 1.66 -24.36 45.15
C VAL A 578 3.10 -24.83 45.01
N GLU A 579 3.33 -26.12 45.19
CA GLU A 579 4.64 -26.73 45.06
C GLU A 579 4.56 -27.86 44.01
N PHE A 580 5.52 -27.86 43.08
CA PHE A 580 5.60 -28.89 42.01
C PHE A 580 7.05 -29.09 41.58
N GLU A 581 7.29 -30.19 40.90
CA GLU A 581 8.60 -30.58 40.36
C GLU A 581 8.43 -31.02 38.92
N ASP A 582 9.29 -30.56 38.03
CA ASP A 582 9.22 -30.86 36.61
C ASP A 582 10.60 -30.95 35.96
N LEU A 583 10.67 -31.71 34.85
CA LEU A 583 11.86 -31.90 34.06
C LEU A 583 11.88 -30.97 32.86
N THR A 584 12.88 -30.10 32.75
CA THR A 584 13.13 -29.29 31.57
C THR A 584 14.13 -29.99 30.64
N GLY A 585 13.78 -30.12 29.34
CA GLY A 585 14.59 -30.76 28.31
C GLY A 585 15.80 -29.92 27.89
N GLU A 586 16.78 -30.55 27.28
CA GLU A 586 17.92 -29.81 26.67
C GLU A 586 17.44 -28.97 25.50
N ASN A 587 17.77 -27.67 25.49
CA ASN A 587 17.39 -26.68 24.47
C ASN A 587 15.87 -26.53 24.25
N ASN A 588 15.07 -26.92 25.22
CA ASN A 588 13.61 -26.81 25.18
C ASN A 588 13.11 -26.22 26.51
N PRO A 589 13.07 -24.90 26.66
CA PRO A 589 12.62 -24.24 27.89
C PRO A 589 11.16 -24.57 28.16
N ASN A 590 10.84 -24.84 29.45
CA ASN A 590 9.46 -24.99 29.86
C ASN A 590 8.87 -23.64 30.27
N ASN A 591 7.65 -23.36 29.77
CA ASN A 591 6.88 -22.19 30.15
C ASN A 591 5.68 -22.62 30.98
N TYR A 592 5.56 -22.06 32.17
CA TYR A 592 4.50 -22.42 33.11
C TYR A 592 3.51 -21.28 33.27
N TRP A 593 2.24 -21.63 33.31
CA TRP A 593 1.16 -20.75 33.69
C TRP A 593 0.41 -21.33 34.89
N LEU A 594 0.36 -20.57 35.99
CA LEU A 594 -0.34 -20.92 37.21
C LEU A 594 -1.39 -19.84 37.46
N GLY A 595 -2.65 -20.19 37.50
CA GLY A 595 -3.71 -19.21 37.69
C GLY A 595 -4.95 -19.80 38.34
N SER A 596 -5.78 -18.92 38.94
CA SER A 596 -7.13 -19.31 39.39
C SER A 596 -8.18 -18.95 38.37
N GLU A 597 -9.42 -19.32 38.62
CA GLU A 597 -10.57 -18.95 37.77
C GLU A 597 -10.68 -17.43 37.59
N SER A 598 -10.30 -16.64 38.60
CA SER A 598 -10.36 -15.17 38.57
C SER A 598 -9.32 -14.55 37.62
N SER A 599 -8.26 -15.28 37.26
CA SER A 599 -7.20 -14.83 36.35
C SER A 599 -7.46 -15.20 34.88
N LEU A 600 -8.55 -15.92 34.59
CA LEU A 600 -8.93 -16.29 33.21
C LEU A 600 -9.43 -15.07 32.45
N LEU A 601 -8.99 -14.93 31.24
CA LEU A 601 -9.35 -13.86 30.32
C LEU A 601 -10.71 -14.11 29.67
N THR A 602 -11.35 -13.03 29.22
CA THR A 602 -12.59 -13.07 28.46
C THR A 602 -12.31 -12.66 27.01
N VAL A 603 -12.94 -13.37 26.06
CA VAL A 603 -12.81 -13.06 24.62
C VAL A 603 -13.39 -11.70 24.30
N THR A 604 -12.82 -10.99 23.33
CA THR A 604 -13.26 -9.66 22.91
C THR A 604 -14.42 -9.73 21.90
N GLY A 605 -14.59 -10.87 21.23
CA GLY A 605 -15.68 -11.13 20.29
C GLY A 605 -15.91 -12.63 20.08
N LEU A 606 -17.16 -12.99 19.82
CA LEU A 606 -17.59 -14.33 19.45
C LEU A 606 -18.69 -14.20 18.39
N GLU A 607 -18.36 -14.47 17.14
CA GLU A 607 -19.20 -14.19 15.99
C GLU A 607 -19.41 -15.44 15.14
N ARG A 608 -20.66 -15.70 14.78
CA ARG A 608 -20.97 -16.81 13.88
C ARG A 608 -20.52 -16.47 12.47
N ASP A 609 -19.85 -17.42 11.84
CA ASP A 609 -19.48 -17.32 10.43
C ASP A 609 -20.66 -17.65 9.49
N VAL A 610 -20.67 -16.99 8.33
CA VAL A 610 -21.54 -17.31 7.19
C VAL A 610 -20.63 -17.82 6.08
N PRO A 611 -20.64 -19.13 5.80
CA PRO A 611 -19.70 -19.71 4.85
C PRO A 611 -19.75 -19.07 3.47
N SER A 612 -18.61 -18.82 2.91
CA SER A 612 -18.38 -18.38 1.53
C SER A 612 -17.64 -19.46 0.74
N ASN A 613 -17.43 -19.24 -0.55
CA ASN A 613 -16.84 -20.23 -1.46
C ASN A 613 -15.77 -19.61 -2.38
N LEU A 614 -14.98 -18.71 -1.84
CA LEU A 614 -13.96 -17.99 -2.64
C LEU A 614 -12.85 -18.92 -3.17
N GLU A 615 -12.63 -20.05 -2.50
CA GLU A 615 -11.69 -21.10 -2.92
C GLU A 615 -12.16 -21.97 -4.08
N GLU A 616 -13.42 -21.87 -4.48
CA GLU A 616 -13.95 -22.69 -5.57
C GLU A 616 -13.41 -22.27 -6.94
N THR A 617 -12.64 -23.11 -7.59
CA THR A 617 -12.02 -22.83 -8.90
C THR A 617 -13.04 -22.67 -10.06
N SER A 618 -14.30 -23.07 -9.83
CA SER A 618 -15.41 -22.83 -10.76
C SER A 618 -15.94 -21.39 -10.73
N ASN A 619 -15.52 -20.58 -9.75
CA ASN A 619 -15.84 -19.17 -9.70
C ASN A 619 -15.33 -18.45 -10.93
N ARG A 620 -16.03 -17.39 -11.33
CA ARG A 620 -15.64 -16.52 -12.44
C ARG A 620 -16.18 -15.11 -12.20
N ALA A 621 -15.33 -14.12 -12.36
CA ALA A 621 -15.72 -12.72 -12.35
C ALA A 621 -14.76 -11.91 -13.24
N ASP A 622 -15.28 -10.90 -13.93
CA ASP A 622 -14.48 -9.89 -14.63
C ASP A 622 -14.20 -8.71 -13.69
N TYR A 623 -15.09 -8.52 -12.71
CA TYR A 623 -15.11 -7.36 -11.82
C TYR A 623 -15.40 -7.78 -10.37
N LEU A 624 -14.47 -7.49 -9.48
CA LEU A 624 -14.55 -7.79 -8.06
C LEU A 624 -14.88 -6.52 -7.27
N ILE A 625 -15.92 -6.56 -6.45
CA ILE A 625 -16.31 -5.49 -5.52
C ILE A 625 -16.07 -6.01 -4.12
N ILE A 626 -15.08 -5.45 -3.43
CA ILE A 626 -14.73 -5.80 -2.05
C ILE A 626 -15.35 -4.78 -1.11
N SER A 627 -16.13 -5.22 -0.16
CA SER A 627 -16.89 -4.35 0.73
C SER A 627 -16.95 -4.92 2.15
N PRO A 628 -16.81 -4.12 3.20
CA PRO A 628 -17.17 -4.54 4.54
C PRO A 628 -18.69 -4.76 4.64
N SER A 629 -19.08 -5.66 5.53
CA SER A 629 -20.47 -6.10 5.71
C SER A 629 -21.47 -4.94 5.88
N ILE A 630 -21.05 -3.86 6.54
CA ILE A 630 -21.86 -2.66 6.77
C ILE A 630 -22.30 -1.95 5.48
N PHE A 631 -21.61 -2.13 4.38
CA PHE A 631 -21.88 -1.47 3.09
C PHE A 631 -22.45 -2.41 2.01
N LEU A 632 -22.52 -3.72 2.25
CA LEU A 632 -22.96 -4.71 1.24
C LEU A 632 -24.34 -4.39 0.63
N GLN A 633 -25.28 -3.94 1.47
CA GLN A 633 -26.62 -3.60 1.00
C GLN A 633 -26.60 -2.49 -0.05
N GLN A 634 -25.79 -1.45 0.16
CA GLN A 634 -25.65 -0.34 -0.79
C GLN A 634 -24.84 -0.75 -2.01
N ALA A 635 -23.77 -1.51 -1.81
CA ALA A 635 -22.91 -2.01 -2.86
C ALA A 635 -23.64 -2.90 -3.88
N THR A 636 -24.73 -3.56 -3.48
CA THR A 636 -25.60 -4.33 -4.40
C THR A 636 -26.13 -3.49 -5.56
N ASN A 637 -26.35 -2.17 -5.35
CA ASN A 637 -26.78 -1.30 -6.45
C ASN A 637 -25.68 -1.10 -7.51
N LEU A 638 -24.43 -1.07 -7.08
CA LEU A 638 -23.29 -1.00 -7.99
C LEU A 638 -23.06 -2.33 -8.72
N LEU A 639 -23.21 -3.46 -8.01
CA LEU A 639 -23.20 -4.79 -8.64
C LEU A 639 -24.19 -4.85 -9.80
N VAL A 640 -25.45 -4.48 -9.56
CA VAL A 640 -26.51 -4.46 -10.60
C VAL A 640 -26.16 -3.51 -11.75
N LEU A 641 -25.57 -2.35 -11.45
CA LEU A 641 -25.11 -1.41 -12.48
C LEU A 641 -24.07 -2.07 -13.39
N ARG A 642 -23.04 -2.69 -12.83
CA ARG A 642 -21.96 -3.34 -13.60
C ARG A 642 -22.43 -4.56 -14.35
N GLU A 643 -23.31 -5.39 -13.77
CA GLU A 643 -23.96 -6.51 -14.48
C GLU A 643 -24.80 -6.02 -15.68
N SER A 644 -25.51 -4.89 -15.53
CA SER A 644 -26.30 -4.30 -16.63
C SER A 644 -25.43 -3.83 -17.82
N GLN A 645 -24.15 -3.62 -17.58
CA GLN A 645 -23.14 -3.25 -18.58
C GLN A 645 -22.42 -4.46 -19.19
N GLY A 646 -22.75 -5.66 -18.75
CA GLY A 646 -22.25 -6.91 -19.31
C GLY A 646 -21.09 -7.53 -18.52
N PHE A 647 -20.70 -6.96 -17.36
CA PHE A 647 -19.71 -7.58 -16.49
C PHE A 647 -20.27 -8.81 -15.80
N GLN A 648 -19.44 -9.79 -15.60
CA GLN A 648 -19.64 -10.82 -14.57
C GLN A 648 -19.07 -10.28 -13.26
N ALA A 649 -19.86 -9.50 -12.54
CA ALA A 649 -19.42 -8.87 -11.32
C ALA A 649 -19.70 -9.74 -10.09
N MET A 650 -18.84 -9.67 -9.09
CA MET A 650 -19.00 -10.36 -7.82
C MET A 650 -18.82 -9.38 -6.66
N LEU A 651 -19.81 -9.34 -5.75
CA LEU A 651 -19.74 -8.57 -4.51
C LEU A 651 -19.32 -9.50 -3.37
N ILE A 652 -18.24 -9.15 -2.69
CA ILE A 652 -17.58 -9.99 -1.69
C ILE A 652 -17.51 -9.23 -0.37
N ASP A 653 -17.92 -9.87 0.73
CA ASP A 653 -17.62 -9.38 2.06
C ASP A 653 -16.11 -9.54 2.33
N VAL A 654 -15.45 -8.47 2.71
CA VAL A 654 -14.01 -8.50 3.00
C VAL A 654 -13.68 -9.48 4.14
N GLN A 655 -14.62 -9.72 5.06
CA GLN A 655 -14.41 -10.68 6.13
C GLN A 655 -14.27 -12.11 5.60
N ASP A 656 -15.00 -12.48 4.53
CA ASP A 656 -14.84 -13.79 3.89
C ASP A 656 -13.43 -13.99 3.32
N VAL A 657 -12.83 -12.90 2.82
CA VAL A 657 -11.44 -12.94 2.35
C VAL A 657 -10.49 -13.17 3.52
N TYR A 658 -10.66 -12.44 4.62
CA TYR A 658 -9.83 -12.66 5.81
C TYR A 658 -9.98 -14.07 6.37
N ASP A 659 -11.20 -14.59 6.38
CA ASP A 659 -11.51 -15.92 6.91
C ASP A 659 -10.78 -17.03 6.16
N GLN A 660 -10.79 -16.98 4.82
CA GLN A 660 -10.21 -18.03 3.98
C GLN A 660 -8.71 -17.82 3.71
N PHE A 661 -8.24 -16.58 3.65
CA PHE A 661 -6.87 -16.27 3.25
C PHE A 661 -5.96 -15.81 4.39
N ASN A 662 -6.52 -15.55 5.60
CA ASN A 662 -5.75 -15.21 6.80
C ASN A 662 -6.45 -15.63 8.11
N PHE A 663 -7.17 -16.75 8.10
CA PHE A 663 -7.79 -17.35 9.28
C PHE A 663 -8.70 -16.42 10.08
N GLY A 664 -9.22 -15.35 9.46
CA GLY A 664 -10.10 -14.34 10.06
C GLY A 664 -9.40 -13.08 10.55
N ILE A 665 -8.07 -13.02 10.47
CA ILE A 665 -7.28 -11.88 10.91
C ILE A 665 -7.20 -10.83 9.80
N VAL A 666 -7.52 -9.59 10.11
CA VAL A 666 -7.47 -8.46 9.17
C VAL A 666 -6.04 -8.26 8.64
N SER A 667 -5.89 -8.28 7.31
CA SER A 667 -4.61 -8.06 6.65
C SER A 667 -4.79 -7.61 5.19
N PRO A 668 -4.07 -6.60 4.71
CA PRO A 668 -4.05 -6.26 3.29
C PRO A 668 -3.44 -7.40 2.44
N TYR A 669 -2.53 -8.17 3.00
CA TYR A 669 -1.91 -9.31 2.31
C TYR A 669 -2.91 -10.43 2.02
N ALA A 670 -3.93 -10.62 2.88
CA ALA A 670 -5.02 -11.58 2.62
C ALA A 670 -5.81 -11.22 1.35
N LEU A 671 -6.07 -9.93 1.11
CA LEU A 671 -6.71 -9.49 -0.12
C LEU A 671 -5.82 -9.72 -1.34
N ARG A 672 -4.52 -9.41 -1.25
CA ARG A 672 -3.58 -9.67 -2.33
C ARG A 672 -3.50 -11.15 -2.67
N ASP A 673 -3.43 -12.01 -1.66
CA ASP A 673 -3.41 -13.47 -1.83
C ASP A 673 -4.72 -13.98 -2.44
N PHE A 674 -5.85 -13.39 -2.07
CA PHE A 674 -7.14 -13.69 -2.69
C PHE A 674 -7.18 -13.27 -4.17
N PHE A 675 -6.72 -12.06 -4.52
CA PHE A 675 -6.69 -11.60 -5.91
C PHE A 675 -5.77 -12.49 -6.76
N ALA A 676 -4.61 -12.87 -6.21
CA ALA A 676 -3.72 -13.81 -6.86
C ALA A 676 -4.38 -15.19 -7.04
N TYR A 677 -5.10 -15.67 -6.03
CA TYR A 677 -5.83 -16.93 -6.14
C TYR A 677 -6.93 -16.86 -7.21
N ALA A 678 -7.69 -15.77 -7.23
CA ALA A 678 -8.73 -15.56 -8.23
C ALA A 678 -8.17 -15.45 -9.66
N ASP A 679 -7.04 -14.77 -9.83
CA ASP A 679 -6.34 -14.72 -11.13
C ASP A 679 -5.85 -16.09 -11.56
N HIS A 680 -5.16 -16.83 -10.68
CA HIS A 680 -4.46 -18.05 -11.05
C HIS A 680 -5.39 -19.26 -11.21
N PHE A 681 -6.44 -19.36 -10.39
CA PHE A 681 -7.22 -20.59 -10.24
C PHE A 681 -8.67 -20.51 -10.68
N TRP A 682 -9.31 -19.32 -10.72
CA TRP A 682 -10.68 -19.22 -11.16
C TRP A 682 -10.84 -19.47 -12.65
N THR A 683 -12.08 -19.74 -13.08
CA THR A 683 -12.39 -19.96 -14.50
C THR A 683 -12.09 -18.72 -15.33
N SER A 684 -11.33 -18.88 -16.44
CA SER A 684 -10.93 -17.78 -17.34
C SER A 684 -12.10 -17.11 -18.07
N PRO A 685 -11.95 -15.82 -18.45
CA PRO A 685 -10.80 -14.97 -18.17
C PRO A 685 -10.71 -14.59 -16.69
N ALA A 686 -9.50 -14.28 -16.23
CA ALA A 686 -9.25 -13.83 -14.88
C ALA A 686 -9.85 -12.42 -14.62
N PRO A 687 -10.09 -12.05 -13.36
CA PRO A 687 -10.58 -10.72 -13.02
C PRO A 687 -9.67 -9.61 -13.57
N SER A 688 -10.28 -8.51 -14.00
CA SER A 688 -9.56 -7.37 -14.57
C SER A 688 -9.80 -6.07 -13.81
N PHE A 689 -10.89 -5.99 -13.06
CA PHE A 689 -11.28 -4.81 -12.31
C PHE A 689 -11.51 -5.16 -10.84
N VAL A 690 -10.96 -4.33 -9.97
CA VAL A 690 -11.13 -4.43 -8.51
C VAL A 690 -11.59 -3.09 -7.97
N LEU A 691 -12.68 -3.09 -7.21
CA LEU A 691 -13.14 -1.92 -6.48
C LEU A 691 -13.14 -2.20 -4.98
N LEU A 692 -12.43 -1.36 -4.25
CA LEU A 692 -12.39 -1.35 -2.79
C LEU A 692 -13.43 -0.36 -2.26
N ILE A 693 -14.34 -0.79 -1.40
CA ILE A 693 -15.33 0.08 -0.77
C ILE A 693 -15.00 0.24 0.71
N GLY A 694 -14.76 1.46 1.11
CA GLY A 694 -14.45 1.83 2.49
C GLY A 694 -13.20 2.69 2.61
N ASP A 695 -13.25 3.61 3.54
CA ASP A 695 -12.11 4.44 3.94
C ASP A 695 -11.17 3.64 4.83
N GLY A 696 -9.92 4.08 4.94
CA GLY A 696 -8.90 3.47 5.78
C GLY A 696 -7.99 4.53 6.41
N ASN A 697 -7.13 4.10 7.34
CA ASN A 697 -6.18 5.02 7.96
C ASN A 697 -4.91 4.28 8.39
N TYR A 698 -3.84 5.06 8.75
CA TYR A 698 -2.57 4.50 9.21
C TYR A 698 -2.61 4.03 10.68
N ASP A 699 -3.69 4.32 11.40
CA ASP A 699 -3.90 3.93 12.80
C ASP A 699 -5.11 2.97 12.98
N PRO A 700 -5.11 1.78 12.33
CA PRO A 700 -6.22 0.84 12.45
C PRO A 700 -6.39 0.30 13.86
N LYS A 701 -5.38 0.44 14.72
CA LYS A 701 -5.39 0.02 16.14
C LYS A 701 -5.86 1.11 17.09
N ASN A 702 -6.09 2.32 16.57
CA ASN A 702 -6.55 3.48 17.32
C ASN A 702 -5.61 3.90 18.47
N TYR A 703 -4.31 3.86 18.26
CA TYR A 703 -3.32 4.32 19.22
C TYR A 703 -3.42 5.82 19.55
N GLU A 704 -3.76 6.61 18.52
CA GLU A 704 -3.97 8.06 18.67
C GLU A 704 -5.32 8.42 19.32
N GLY A 705 -6.22 7.44 19.45
CA GLY A 705 -7.48 7.59 20.16
C GLY A 705 -8.57 8.40 19.45
N TYR A 706 -8.43 8.68 18.15
CA TYR A 706 -9.43 9.43 17.38
C TYR A 706 -10.69 8.63 17.05
N GLY A 707 -10.62 7.30 17.05
CA GLY A 707 -11.75 6.41 16.83
C GLY A 707 -12.31 6.39 15.40
N LYS A 708 -11.53 6.83 14.39
CA LYS A 708 -11.88 6.65 12.98
C LYS A 708 -11.72 5.18 12.63
N GLU A 709 -12.80 4.54 12.17
CA GLU A 709 -12.74 3.15 11.74
C GLU A 709 -11.97 3.01 10.42
N SER A 710 -11.10 2.03 10.34
CA SER A 710 -10.45 1.61 9.10
C SER A 710 -11.28 0.48 8.51
N PHE A 711 -12.27 0.82 7.67
CA PHE A 711 -13.22 -0.13 7.09
C PHE A 711 -12.55 -1.16 6.17
N LEU A 712 -11.57 -0.69 5.41
CA LEU A 712 -10.74 -1.51 4.55
C LEU A 712 -9.32 -0.95 4.62
N PRO A 713 -8.37 -1.68 5.23
CA PRO A 713 -7.04 -1.13 5.49
C PRO A 713 -6.40 -0.62 4.20
N PRO A 714 -5.65 0.50 4.23
CA PRO A 714 -4.79 0.85 3.10
C PRO A 714 -3.61 -0.13 3.02
N PHE A 715 -3.06 -0.35 1.84
CA PHE A 715 -1.81 -1.09 1.72
C PHE A 715 -0.65 -0.14 2.05
N LEU A 716 -0.16 -0.17 3.28
CA LEU A 716 0.89 0.73 3.76
C LEU A 716 2.28 0.18 3.45
N VAL A 717 3.05 0.89 2.62
CA VAL A 717 4.41 0.51 2.21
C VAL A 717 5.35 1.71 2.24
N VAL A 718 6.65 1.45 2.32
CA VAL A 718 7.70 2.47 2.20
C VAL A 718 7.90 2.78 0.71
N ALA A 719 6.98 3.53 0.14
CA ALA A 719 6.99 3.91 -1.27
C ALA A 719 7.52 5.31 -1.52
N ASP A 720 7.29 6.23 -0.60
CA ASP A 720 7.69 7.62 -0.78
C ASP A 720 9.14 7.85 -0.36
N PRO A 721 9.99 8.40 -1.24
CA PRO A 721 11.41 8.60 -0.95
C PRO A 721 11.71 9.64 0.14
N LEU A 722 10.75 10.51 0.48
CA LEU A 722 10.92 11.59 1.45
C LEU A 722 10.17 11.38 2.75
N ILE A 723 8.94 10.90 2.68
CA ILE A 723 8.10 10.66 3.86
C ILE A 723 8.05 9.20 4.29
N GLY A 724 8.57 8.28 3.48
CA GLY A 724 8.63 6.85 3.77
C GLY A 724 7.32 6.13 3.53
N GLU A 725 6.60 5.76 4.59
CA GLU A 725 5.37 4.97 4.48
C GLU A 725 4.18 5.81 4.03
N THR A 726 3.47 5.31 3.02
CA THR A 726 2.20 5.86 2.55
C THR A 726 1.30 4.74 2.02
N ALA A 727 0.06 5.08 1.65
CA ALA A 727 -0.86 4.13 1.03
C ALA A 727 -0.50 3.87 -0.43
N ALA A 728 -0.53 2.60 -0.82
CA ALA A 728 -0.22 2.11 -2.15
C ALA A 728 -1.20 0.99 -2.54
N ASP A 729 -2.46 1.33 -2.81
CA ASP A 729 -3.48 0.31 -3.08
C ASP A 729 -3.20 -0.50 -4.36
N ASN A 730 -2.37 0.00 -5.28
CA ASN A 730 -1.88 -0.76 -6.43
C ASN A 730 -1.18 -2.08 -6.00
N ARG A 731 -0.58 -2.11 -4.80
CA ARG A 731 0.06 -3.30 -4.22
C ARG A 731 -0.91 -4.44 -3.90
N TYR A 732 -2.19 -4.17 -3.80
CA TYR A 732 -3.20 -5.23 -3.66
C TYR A 732 -3.25 -6.14 -4.88
N VAL A 733 -3.01 -5.58 -6.05
CA VAL A 733 -3.15 -6.25 -7.34
C VAL A 733 -1.83 -6.40 -8.11
N ASP A 734 -0.71 -6.12 -7.47
CA ASP A 734 0.64 -6.46 -7.92
C ASP A 734 0.93 -7.91 -7.46
N ILE A 735 0.46 -8.89 -8.23
CA ILE A 735 0.38 -10.30 -7.87
C ILE A 735 1.35 -11.17 -8.65
N ASP A 736 1.70 -10.80 -9.87
CA ASP A 736 2.68 -11.46 -10.72
C ASP A 736 3.93 -10.59 -10.90
N GLY A 737 5.09 -11.20 -11.05
CA GLY A 737 6.34 -10.45 -11.13
C GLY A 737 6.86 -9.91 -9.80
N LEU A 738 7.96 -9.15 -9.86
CA LEU A 738 8.55 -8.41 -8.74
C LEU A 738 8.84 -6.97 -9.19
N ASP A 739 7.89 -6.34 -9.86
CA ASP A 739 8.12 -5.16 -10.68
C ASP A 739 7.25 -3.96 -10.33
N ASN A 740 6.33 -4.12 -9.36
CA ASN A 740 5.36 -3.11 -8.88
C ASN A 740 4.26 -2.76 -9.88
N LEU A 741 4.17 -3.44 -11.03
CA LEU A 741 3.06 -3.24 -11.97
C LEU A 741 1.76 -3.88 -11.46
N PRO A 742 0.64 -3.16 -11.45
CA PRO A 742 -0.64 -3.76 -11.11
C PRO A 742 -1.14 -4.69 -12.22
N ASP A 743 -1.50 -5.93 -11.86
CA ASP A 743 -2.06 -6.94 -12.77
C ASP A 743 -3.57 -6.85 -12.93
N MET A 744 -4.23 -5.97 -12.19
CA MET A 744 -5.64 -5.63 -12.31
C MET A 744 -5.82 -4.12 -12.17
N MET A 745 -6.86 -3.59 -12.78
CA MET A 745 -7.25 -2.19 -12.61
C MET A 745 -7.97 -2.02 -11.29
N ILE A 746 -7.42 -1.23 -10.38
CA ILE A 746 -7.94 -1.05 -9.03
C ILE A 746 -8.37 0.40 -8.79
N GLY A 747 -9.40 0.56 -7.94
CA GLY A 747 -9.82 1.86 -7.42
C GLY A 747 -10.48 1.74 -6.06
N ARG A 748 -10.60 2.85 -5.35
CA ARG A 748 -11.20 2.91 -4.02
C ARG A 748 -12.32 3.93 -3.96
N LEU A 749 -13.46 3.56 -3.37
CA LEU A 749 -14.46 4.49 -2.87
C LEU A 749 -14.21 4.70 -1.38
N ALA A 750 -13.45 5.75 -1.04
CA ALA A 750 -13.07 6.08 0.34
C ALA A 750 -14.26 6.67 1.10
N VAL A 751 -15.26 5.84 1.42
CA VAL A 751 -16.51 6.22 2.10
C VAL A 751 -16.51 5.77 3.55
N ASN A 752 -17.11 6.59 4.42
CA ASN A 752 -17.22 6.34 5.86
C ASN A 752 -18.66 5.98 6.29
N THR A 753 -19.63 6.18 5.41
CA THR A 753 -21.05 5.93 5.72
C THR A 753 -21.80 5.33 4.54
N ALA A 754 -22.85 4.58 4.84
CA ALA A 754 -23.76 4.03 3.84
C ALA A 754 -24.42 5.11 2.97
N ALA A 755 -24.60 6.31 3.51
CA ALA A 755 -25.14 7.46 2.78
C ALA A 755 -24.14 8.00 1.75
N GLU A 756 -22.86 8.12 2.10
CA GLU A 756 -21.81 8.51 1.16
C GLU A 756 -21.69 7.51 0.01
N LEU A 757 -21.67 6.21 0.32
CA LEU A 757 -21.65 5.17 -0.71
C LEU A 757 -22.86 5.28 -1.64
N THR A 758 -24.06 5.44 -1.08
CA THR A 758 -25.28 5.62 -1.88
C THR A 758 -25.18 6.84 -2.80
N ASN A 759 -24.67 7.96 -2.29
CA ASN A 759 -24.48 9.18 -3.07
C ASN A 759 -23.48 8.99 -4.22
N THR A 760 -22.37 8.32 -3.94
CA THR A 760 -21.34 8.01 -4.95
C THR A 760 -21.88 7.10 -6.04
N ILE A 761 -22.60 6.03 -5.68
CA ILE A 761 -23.24 5.12 -6.65
C ILE A 761 -24.29 5.86 -7.50
N ASN A 762 -25.07 6.76 -6.89
CA ASN A 762 -26.03 7.57 -7.63
C ASN A 762 -25.36 8.52 -8.63
N LYS A 763 -24.21 9.13 -8.26
CA LYS A 763 -23.41 9.93 -9.20
C LYS A 763 -22.92 9.08 -10.37
N LEU A 764 -22.33 7.91 -10.11
CA LEU A 764 -21.90 6.98 -11.13
C LEU A 764 -23.04 6.60 -12.09
N SER A 765 -24.17 6.19 -11.54
CA SER A 765 -25.35 5.80 -12.32
C SER A 765 -25.90 6.93 -13.17
N SER A 766 -25.99 8.16 -12.63
CA SER A 766 -26.48 9.31 -13.38
C SER A 766 -25.50 9.74 -14.47
N TYR A 767 -24.20 9.72 -14.17
CA TYR A 767 -23.14 10.08 -15.12
C TYR A 767 -23.09 9.13 -16.31
N GLU A 768 -23.08 7.81 -16.08
CA GLU A 768 -23.00 6.81 -17.13
C GLU A 768 -24.30 6.64 -17.93
N ALA A 769 -25.45 7.03 -17.34
CA ALA A 769 -26.73 7.03 -18.04
C ALA A 769 -26.93 8.26 -18.95
N MET A 770 -26.03 9.26 -18.91
CA MET A 770 -26.16 10.47 -19.72
C MET A 770 -26.04 10.19 -21.20
N PRO A 771 -26.86 10.87 -22.02
CA PRO A 771 -26.65 10.85 -23.46
C PRO A 771 -25.27 11.43 -23.80
N ALA A 772 -24.57 10.81 -24.74
CA ALA A 772 -23.45 11.45 -25.41
C ALA A 772 -23.90 12.76 -26.05
N PHE A 773 -22.97 13.74 -26.16
CA PHE A 773 -23.20 15.04 -26.83
C PHE A 773 -23.88 16.13 -26.00
N GLN A 774 -23.52 16.26 -24.74
CA GLN A 774 -23.72 17.49 -23.99
C GLN A 774 -22.56 18.46 -24.24
N ASP A 775 -22.78 19.76 -24.27
CA ASP A 775 -21.75 20.77 -24.58
C ASP A 775 -20.55 20.69 -23.63
N TRP A 776 -20.80 20.43 -22.32
CA TRP A 776 -19.75 20.31 -21.30
C TRP A 776 -18.81 19.11 -21.53
N GLN A 777 -19.25 18.08 -22.26
CA GLN A 777 -18.43 16.91 -22.57
C GLN A 777 -17.31 17.20 -23.59
N SER A 778 -17.37 18.38 -24.23
CA SER A 778 -16.29 18.88 -25.10
C SER A 778 -15.31 19.81 -24.40
N ARG A 779 -15.58 20.16 -23.15
CA ARG A 779 -14.76 21.08 -22.38
C ARG A 779 -13.75 20.35 -21.54
N LEU A 780 -12.58 20.94 -21.42
CA LEU A 780 -11.44 20.41 -20.67
C LEU A 780 -10.79 21.56 -19.91
N LEU A 781 -10.69 21.46 -18.60
CA LEU A 781 -10.01 22.46 -17.76
C LEU A 781 -8.58 22.00 -17.46
N VAL A 782 -7.60 22.79 -17.91
CA VAL A 782 -6.19 22.57 -17.61
C VAL A 782 -5.68 23.70 -16.71
N ILE A 783 -5.24 23.34 -15.53
CA ILE A 783 -4.81 24.25 -14.47
C ILE A 783 -3.31 24.07 -14.25
N ALA A 784 -2.57 25.17 -14.18
CA ALA A 784 -1.15 25.15 -13.84
C ALA A 784 -0.84 26.16 -12.74
N ASP A 785 -0.03 25.73 -11.78
CA ASP A 785 0.54 26.60 -10.75
C ASP A 785 1.56 27.58 -11.35
N ASN A 786 2.03 28.56 -10.58
CA ASN A 786 3.09 29.47 -11.02
C ASN A 786 4.42 28.75 -11.20
N THR A 787 5.22 29.22 -12.13
CA THR A 787 6.59 28.73 -12.35
C THR A 787 7.50 29.08 -11.18
N ASP A 788 8.17 28.07 -10.64
CA ASP A 788 9.15 28.19 -9.55
C ASP A 788 10.26 27.15 -9.66
N GLU A 789 10.90 26.79 -8.54
CA GLU A 789 11.98 25.79 -8.50
C GLU A 789 11.46 24.35 -8.72
N GLY A 790 10.17 24.10 -8.50
CA GLY A 790 9.50 22.82 -8.78
C GLY A 790 9.29 22.56 -10.26
N GLY A 791 9.16 23.61 -11.08
CA GLY A 791 9.03 23.45 -12.51
C GLY A 791 8.34 24.62 -13.24
N ASN A 792 8.26 24.49 -14.56
CA ASN A 792 7.48 25.35 -15.42
C ASN A 792 6.14 24.68 -15.76
N PHE A 793 5.23 24.69 -14.80
CA PHE A 793 3.94 23.95 -14.88
C PHE A 793 3.07 24.41 -16.05
N SER A 794 3.09 25.72 -16.39
CA SER A 794 2.33 26.23 -17.53
C SER A 794 2.86 25.76 -18.89
N ALA A 795 4.17 25.53 -19.00
CA ALA A 795 4.77 24.99 -20.22
C ALA A 795 4.42 23.49 -20.37
N LEU A 796 4.44 22.71 -19.28
CA LEU A 796 4.00 21.32 -19.30
C LEU A 796 2.53 21.19 -19.67
N ALA A 797 1.66 21.99 -19.05
CA ALA A 797 0.25 22.07 -19.38
C ALA A 797 0.00 22.40 -20.87
N GLN A 798 0.79 23.32 -21.42
CA GLN A 798 0.69 23.69 -22.83
C GLN A 798 1.22 22.57 -23.76
N SER A 799 2.28 21.87 -23.36
CA SER A 799 2.82 20.71 -24.07
C SER A 799 1.79 19.57 -24.12
N LEU A 800 1.14 19.27 -22.99
CA LEU A 800 0.07 18.29 -22.90
C LEU A 800 -1.08 18.58 -23.86
N ILE A 801 -1.54 19.83 -23.92
CA ILE A 801 -2.59 20.23 -24.85
C ILE A 801 -2.14 20.07 -26.31
N ALA A 802 -0.91 20.45 -26.60
CA ALA A 802 -0.37 20.42 -27.96
C ALA A 802 -0.16 19.00 -28.48
N CYS A 803 0.30 18.06 -27.65
CA CYS A 803 0.53 16.67 -28.06
C CYS A 803 -0.76 15.87 -28.14
N CYS A 804 -1.65 16.04 -27.17
CA CYS A 804 -2.50 14.93 -26.77
C CYS A 804 -4.00 15.29 -26.73
N VAL A 805 -4.38 16.55 -26.94
CA VAL A 805 -5.77 16.97 -27.02
C VAL A 805 -6.23 17.11 -28.47
N THR A 806 -7.23 16.34 -28.87
CA THR A 806 -7.78 16.40 -30.24
C THR A 806 -8.62 17.67 -30.47
N PRO A 807 -8.73 18.16 -31.71
CA PRO A 807 -9.42 19.41 -32.03
C PRO A 807 -10.92 19.47 -31.67
N ASN A 808 -11.52 18.33 -31.34
CA ASN A 808 -12.94 18.27 -30.95
C ASN A 808 -13.17 18.76 -29.52
N TYR A 809 -12.11 18.89 -28.72
CA TYR A 809 -12.17 19.36 -27.34
C TYR A 809 -11.69 20.80 -27.22
N GLN A 810 -12.24 21.50 -26.26
CA GLN A 810 -11.97 22.92 -26.02
C GLN A 810 -11.25 23.07 -24.67
N PRO A 811 -9.91 23.16 -24.67
CA PRO A 811 -9.15 23.32 -23.44
C PRO A 811 -9.23 24.74 -22.92
N GLU A 812 -9.85 24.90 -21.75
CA GLU A 812 -9.80 26.10 -20.93
C GLU A 812 -8.53 26.12 -20.11
N ARG A 813 -7.83 27.25 -20.06
CA ARG A 813 -6.53 27.40 -19.44
C ARG A 813 -6.57 28.33 -18.25
N VAL A 814 -6.27 27.82 -17.09
CA VAL A 814 -6.10 28.61 -15.86
C VAL A 814 -4.68 28.45 -15.35
N TYR A 815 -3.77 29.28 -15.83
CA TYR A 815 -2.35 29.25 -15.49
C TYR A 815 -2.00 30.43 -14.61
N LEU A 816 -1.64 30.15 -13.34
CA LEU A 816 -1.28 31.18 -12.36
C LEU A 816 0.01 31.91 -12.80
N GLY A 817 -0.02 33.21 -12.78
CA GLY A 817 1.09 34.06 -13.24
C GLY A 817 1.17 34.27 -14.77
N VAL A 818 0.38 33.53 -15.57
CA VAL A 818 0.38 33.62 -17.04
C VAL A 818 -1.00 34.08 -17.56
N THR A 819 -2.03 33.25 -17.46
CA THR A 819 -3.39 33.64 -17.89
C THR A 819 -4.17 34.34 -16.77
N HIS A 820 -3.87 34.01 -15.51
CA HIS A 820 -4.47 34.57 -14.31
C HIS A 820 -3.35 35.11 -13.38
N LEU A 821 -3.34 36.40 -13.13
CA LEU A 821 -2.22 37.06 -12.45
C LEU A 821 -2.31 37.03 -10.92
N THR A 822 -3.38 36.46 -10.36
CA THR A 822 -3.58 36.32 -8.92
C THR A 822 -4.29 35.01 -8.60
N VAL A 823 -4.00 34.45 -7.42
CA VAL A 823 -4.71 33.28 -6.90
C VAL A 823 -6.22 33.50 -6.90
N SER A 824 -6.70 34.64 -6.45
CA SER A 824 -8.14 34.94 -6.39
C SER A 824 -8.82 34.86 -7.75
N ALA A 825 -8.18 35.38 -8.81
CA ALA A 825 -8.74 35.32 -10.17
C ALA A 825 -8.72 33.90 -10.73
N ALA A 826 -7.65 33.15 -10.46
CA ALA A 826 -7.53 31.74 -10.86
C ALA A 826 -8.55 30.86 -10.11
N HIS A 827 -8.70 31.04 -8.81
CA HIS A 827 -9.66 30.33 -7.96
C HIS A 827 -11.10 30.53 -8.45
N GLU A 828 -11.51 31.79 -8.71
CA GLU A 828 -12.83 32.09 -9.26
C GLU A 828 -13.05 31.44 -10.63
N ALA A 829 -12.05 31.47 -11.50
CA ALA A 829 -12.13 30.86 -12.83
C ALA A 829 -12.25 29.31 -12.72
N ILE A 830 -11.49 28.66 -11.84
CA ILE A 830 -11.56 27.21 -11.60
C ILE A 830 -12.97 26.81 -11.14
N GLN A 831 -13.50 27.47 -10.13
CA GLN A 831 -14.85 27.16 -9.61
C GLN A 831 -15.93 27.38 -10.69
N ASN A 832 -15.84 28.46 -11.47
CA ASN A 832 -16.79 28.73 -12.55
C ASN A 832 -16.73 27.64 -13.64
N ASN A 833 -15.55 27.25 -14.10
CA ASN A 833 -15.41 26.21 -15.11
C ASN A 833 -15.94 24.86 -14.60
N ILE A 834 -15.58 24.44 -13.38
CA ILE A 834 -16.13 23.22 -12.78
C ILE A 834 -17.67 23.28 -12.71
N ASN A 835 -18.24 24.43 -12.34
CA ASN A 835 -19.70 24.62 -12.26
C ASN A 835 -20.37 24.61 -13.63
N GLU A 836 -19.71 25.07 -14.67
CA GLU A 836 -20.20 24.98 -16.06
C GLU A 836 -20.12 23.55 -16.62
N GLY A 837 -19.21 22.73 -16.07
CA GLY A 837 -19.00 21.34 -16.40
C GLY A 837 -17.82 21.13 -17.35
N GLU A 838 -16.98 20.17 -17.00
CA GLU A 838 -15.79 19.77 -17.74
C GLU A 838 -15.73 18.24 -17.79
N ILE A 839 -15.21 17.64 -18.86
CA ILE A 839 -15.04 16.20 -18.92
C ILE A 839 -13.83 15.75 -18.10
N ILE A 840 -12.75 16.52 -18.13
CA ILE A 840 -11.54 16.35 -17.35
C ILE A 840 -11.16 17.68 -16.72
N VAL A 841 -10.73 17.64 -15.47
CA VAL A 841 -10.03 18.73 -14.79
C VAL A 841 -8.63 18.23 -14.50
N ASN A 842 -7.63 18.80 -15.17
CA ASN A 842 -6.23 18.46 -15.00
C ASN A 842 -5.51 19.58 -14.24
N TYR A 843 -4.84 19.25 -13.14
CA TYR A 843 -4.03 20.15 -12.34
C TYR A 843 -2.58 19.74 -12.34
N ILE A 844 -1.67 20.65 -12.64
CA ILE A 844 -0.22 20.46 -12.58
C ILE A 844 0.40 21.53 -11.68
N GLY A 845 0.99 21.14 -10.57
CA GLY A 845 1.57 22.10 -9.61
C GLY A 845 1.80 21.54 -8.23
N HIS A 846 2.00 22.43 -7.27
CA HIS A 846 2.12 22.08 -5.86
C HIS A 846 0.77 21.83 -5.20
N ALA A 847 0.72 20.93 -4.22
CA ALA A 847 -0.46 20.74 -3.39
C ALA A 847 -0.08 20.35 -1.96
N ALA A 848 -1.07 20.50 -1.09
CA ALA A 848 -1.14 19.85 0.21
C ALA A 848 -2.34 18.89 0.20
N GLN A 849 -2.45 18.04 1.19
CA GLN A 849 -3.56 17.09 1.34
C GLN A 849 -4.95 17.69 1.05
N SER A 850 -5.18 18.94 1.46
CA SER A 850 -6.48 19.59 1.42
C SER A 850 -6.69 20.58 0.29
N GLN A 851 -5.68 20.85 -0.55
CA GLN A 851 -5.74 21.96 -1.51
C GLN A 851 -4.67 21.88 -2.60
N TRP A 852 -4.99 22.46 -3.76
CA TRP A 852 -4.06 22.76 -4.83
C TRP A 852 -3.41 24.12 -4.60
N ALA A 853 -2.12 24.24 -4.87
CA ALA A 853 -1.24 25.34 -4.52
C ALA A 853 -1.25 25.66 -3.00
N GLY A 854 -0.59 26.69 -2.58
CA GLY A 854 -0.51 26.98 -1.14
C GLY A 854 0.22 28.27 -0.83
N TYR A 855 1.31 28.13 -0.05
CA TYR A 855 2.12 29.28 0.35
C TYR A 855 3.08 29.68 -0.79
N ASP A 856 3.07 30.97 -1.12
CA ASP A 856 4.09 31.59 -1.98
C ASP A 856 4.58 32.88 -1.34
N VAL A 857 5.85 33.19 -1.52
CA VAL A 857 6.46 34.45 -1.05
C VAL A 857 5.87 35.67 -1.77
N ASN A 858 5.33 35.49 -2.99
CA ASN A 858 4.59 36.52 -3.69
C ASN A 858 3.12 36.55 -3.22
N PRO A 859 2.68 37.62 -2.57
CA PRO A 859 1.31 37.69 -2.06
C PRO A 859 0.21 37.53 -3.13
N ALA A 860 0.53 37.74 -4.42
CA ALA A 860 -0.41 37.53 -5.51
C ALA A 860 -0.68 36.08 -5.83
N PHE A 861 0.26 35.18 -5.46
CA PHE A 861 0.24 33.75 -5.70
C PHE A 861 -0.01 32.94 -4.41
N ASN A 862 -0.05 33.61 -3.26
CA ASN A 862 -0.22 33.00 -1.96
C ASN A 862 -1.70 32.64 -1.72
N GLY A 863 -2.02 31.36 -1.58
CA GLY A 863 -3.34 30.81 -1.27
C GLY A 863 -3.74 29.64 -2.16
N PRO A 864 -4.84 28.94 -1.84
CA PRO A 864 -5.29 27.78 -2.60
C PRO A 864 -5.92 28.16 -3.95
N LEU A 865 -5.61 27.39 -4.99
CA LEU A 865 -6.31 27.43 -6.27
C LEU A 865 -7.66 26.71 -6.20
N LEU A 866 -7.69 25.59 -5.50
CA LEU A 866 -8.92 24.87 -5.11
C LEU A 866 -8.62 24.17 -3.78
N SER A 867 -9.61 24.14 -2.89
CA SER A 867 -9.49 23.46 -1.61
C SER A 867 -10.72 22.60 -1.32
N ARG A 868 -10.61 21.68 -0.37
CA ARG A 868 -11.77 20.91 0.13
C ARG A 868 -12.89 21.82 0.65
N ASN A 869 -12.59 23.04 1.16
CA ASN A 869 -13.59 23.99 1.66
C ASN A 869 -14.42 24.59 0.52
N ASP A 870 -13.95 24.51 -0.72
CA ASP A 870 -14.67 24.98 -1.91
C ASP A 870 -15.66 23.95 -2.43
N VAL A 871 -15.41 22.67 -2.20
CA VAL A 871 -16.25 21.58 -2.70
C VAL A 871 -17.73 21.70 -2.30
N PRO A 872 -18.09 22.07 -1.05
CA PRO A 872 -19.49 22.31 -0.67
C PRO A 872 -20.19 23.42 -1.49
N THR A 873 -19.42 24.36 -2.05
CA THR A 873 -19.96 25.51 -2.81
C THR A 873 -20.14 25.21 -4.29
N LEU A 874 -19.55 24.10 -4.80
CA LEU A 874 -19.71 23.67 -6.19
C LEU A 874 -21.19 23.41 -6.54
N ASN A 875 -21.55 23.69 -7.81
CA ASN A 875 -22.90 23.54 -8.34
C ASN A 875 -22.89 22.89 -9.74
N ASN A 876 -22.18 21.77 -9.84
CA ASN A 876 -21.96 21.03 -11.09
C ASN A 876 -22.73 19.71 -11.16
N GLN A 877 -23.93 19.66 -10.55
CA GLN A 877 -24.77 18.46 -10.60
C GLN A 877 -24.91 17.93 -12.03
N ASP A 878 -24.72 16.59 -12.17
CA ASP A 878 -24.75 15.84 -13.42
C ASP A 878 -23.67 16.22 -14.45
N ARG A 879 -22.72 17.12 -14.10
CA ARG A 879 -21.57 17.50 -14.94
C ARG A 879 -20.27 17.27 -14.17
N TYR A 880 -20.07 16.02 -13.77
CA TYR A 880 -18.95 15.65 -12.93
C TYR A 880 -17.69 15.42 -13.77
N PRO A 881 -16.59 16.16 -13.56
CA PRO A 881 -15.32 15.87 -14.21
C PRO A 881 -14.66 14.61 -13.64
N PHE A 882 -13.76 14.02 -14.43
CA PHE A 882 -12.69 13.22 -13.88
C PHE A 882 -11.52 14.14 -13.57
N VAL A 883 -10.93 14.00 -12.36
CA VAL A 883 -9.82 14.85 -11.90
C VAL A 883 -8.50 14.09 -12.08
N LEU A 884 -7.52 14.76 -12.68
CA LEU A 884 -6.13 14.33 -12.74
C LEU A 884 -5.31 15.32 -11.91
N ALA A 885 -4.76 14.86 -10.79
CA ALA A 885 -4.01 15.69 -9.87
C ALA A 885 -2.51 15.38 -9.96
N MET A 886 -1.82 16.03 -10.92
CA MET A 886 -0.38 15.88 -11.13
C MET A 886 0.39 16.75 -10.13
N THR A 887 0.46 16.28 -8.89
CA THR A 887 0.92 17.04 -7.72
C THR A 887 1.39 16.10 -6.60
N CYS A 888 1.52 16.62 -5.35
CA CYS A 888 1.87 15.85 -4.16
C CYS A 888 0.68 15.78 -3.20
N TRP A 889 0.52 14.66 -2.48
CA TRP A 889 -0.34 14.46 -1.29
C TRP A 889 -1.86 14.73 -1.44
N GLU A 890 -2.34 15.14 -2.55
CA GLU A 890 -3.76 15.51 -2.74
C GLU A 890 -4.70 14.31 -2.47
N GLY A 891 -4.18 13.09 -2.63
CA GLY A 891 -4.83 11.81 -2.30
C GLY A 891 -4.43 11.20 -0.95
N TYR A 892 -3.75 11.90 -0.04
CA TYR A 892 -3.35 11.37 1.27
C TYR A 892 -4.57 11.21 2.20
N PHE A 893 -5.29 10.08 2.06
CA PHE A 893 -6.56 9.79 2.75
C PHE A 893 -6.39 9.09 4.10
N ILE A 894 -5.20 8.61 4.40
CA ILE A 894 -4.93 7.70 5.52
C ILE A 894 -4.84 8.38 6.89
N ASN A 895 -5.19 9.65 7.01
CA ASN A 895 -5.20 10.33 8.29
C ASN A 895 -6.25 9.71 9.24
N PRO A 896 -5.91 9.38 10.51
CA PRO A 896 -6.81 8.70 11.43
C PRO A 896 -7.86 9.61 12.09
N GLN A 897 -7.84 10.91 11.82
CA GLN A 897 -8.82 11.82 12.39
C GLN A 897 -10.21 11.64 11.75
N PRO A 898 -11.30 11.93 12.49
CA PRO A 898 -12.65 11.69 11.99
C PRO A 898 -12.95 12.40 10.67
N SER A 899 -13.65 11.70 9.78
CA SER A 899 -14.10 12.25 8.50
C SER A 899 -14.96 13.51 8.67
N GLY A 900 -14.89 14.43 7.70
CA GLY A 900 -15.55 15.75 7.75
C GLY A 900 -14.79 16.77 8.59
N THR A 901 -13.61 16.44 9.09
CA THR A 901 -12.70 17.36 9.78
C THR A 901 -11.73 18.03 8.81
N ASN A 902 -10.78 18.77 9.36
CA ASN A 902 -9.73 19.43 8.58
C ASN A 902 -8.67 18.48 8.01
N TYR A 903 -8.86 17.17 8.11
CA TYR A 903 -7.86 16.14 7.74
C TYR A 903 -8.29 15.26 6.58
N ASP A 904 -9.50 15.41 6.04
CA ASP A 904 -9.87 14.74 4.77
C ASP A 904 -9.04 15.31 3.61
N SER A 905 -8.62 14.45 2.71
CA SER A 905 -7.94 14.86 1.47
C SER A 905 -8.91 15.55 0.50
N LEU A 906 -8.37 16.32 -0.44
CA LEU A 906 -9.20 16.94 -1.49
C LEU A 906 -9.81 15.87 -2.40
N ALA A 907 -9.04 14.81 -2.72
CA ALA A 907 -9.51 13.68 -3.53
C ALA A 907 -10.73 12.97 -2.92
N GLU A 908 -10.69 12.69 -1.60
CA GLU A 908 -11.85 12.13 -0.89
C GLU A 908 -13.05 13.09 -0.91
N THR A 909 -12.80 14.34 -0.57
CA THR A 909 -13.88 15.33 -0.42
C THR A 909 -14.60 15.57 -1.74
N ILE A 910 -13.86 15.72 -2.84
CA ILE A 910 -14.44 16.03 -4.16
C ILE A 910 -15.18 14.82 -4.77
N THR A 911 -14.74 13.61 -4.47
CA THR A 911 -15.37 12.37 -4.97
C THR A 911 -16.58 11.94 -4.13
N ARG A 912 -16.57 12.15 -2.80
CA ARG A 912 -17.70 11.84 -1.90
C ARG A 912 -18.84 12.84 -1.96
N ALA A 913 -18.59 14.06 -2.45
CA ALA A 913 -19.57 15.14 -2.42
C ALA A 913 -20.88 14.76 -3.10
N GLN A 914 -22.01 15.00 -2.38
CA GLN A 914 -23.34 14.64 -2.86
C GLN A 914 -23.78 15.54 -4.02
N SER A 915 -24.10 14.95 -5.17
CA SER A 915 -24.62 15.62 -6.37
C SER A 915 -23.74 16.78 -6.86
N LYS A 916 -22.42 16.70 -6.63
CA LYS A 916 -21.42 17.70 -7.06
C LYS A 916 -20.02 17.10 -7.01
N GLY A 917 -19.00 17.92 -7.32
CA GLY A 917 -17.60 17.50 -7.26
C GLY A 917 -17.20 16.70 -8.50
N ALA A 918 -16.47 15.59 -8.31
CA ALA A 918 -15.92 14.76 -9.38
C ALA A 918 -16.54 13.36 -9.41
N ILE A 919 -16.44 12.69 -10.57
CA ILE A 919 -16.82 11.28 -10.73
C ILE A 919 -15.74 10.34 -10.25
N GLY A 920 -14.50 10.78 -10.25
CA GLY A 920 -13.32 10.12 -9.73
C GLY A 920 -12.14 11.09 -9.74
N SER A 921 -11.08 10.74 -9.01
CA SER A 921 -9.82 11.48 -8.97
C SER A 921 -8.66 10.50 -9.01
N TRP A 922 -7.69 10.73 -9.89
CA TRP A 922 -6.42 10.02 -9.89
C TRP A 922 -5.36 10.91 -9.26
N SER A 923 -4.95 10.55 -8.06
CA SER A 923 -4.27 11.45 -7.13
C SER A 923 -3.18 10.76 -6.34
N PRO A 924 -2.06 11.46 -6.03
CA PRO A 924 -0.96 10.89 -5.27
C PRO A 924 -1.22 10.89 -3.76
N THR A 925 -0.80 9.82 -3.10
CA THR A 925 -0.76 9.67 -1.63
C THR A 925 0.59 10.09 -1.05
N GLY A 926 1.60 10.33 -1.88
CA GLY A 926 2.96 10.67 -1.52
C GLY A 926 3.47 11.95 -2.17
N THR A 927 4.76 12.20 -1.98
CA THR A 927 5.52 13.25 -2.69
C THR A 927 5.94 12.76 -4.06
N SER A 928 6.28 13.67 -4.98
CA SER A 928 6.67 13.28 -6.33
C SER A 928 7.37 14.37 -7.11
N PHE A 929 8.01 13.99 -8.22
CA PHE A 929 8.67 14.88 -9.13
C PHE A 929 7.83 15.12 -10.38
N VAL A 930 7.85 16.36 -10.87
CA VAL A 930 7.12 16.80 -12.04
C VAL A 930 7.40 16.00 -13.33
N GLY A 931 8.63 15.46 -13.47
CA GLY A 931 8.98 14.64 -14.64
C GLY A 931 8.17 13.35 -14.76
N GLY A 932 7.91 12.68 -13.64
CA GLY A 932 7.03 11.49 -13.63
C GLY A 932 5.57 11.85 -13.89
N HIS A 933 5.10 13.01 -13.37
CA HIS A 933 3.75 13.51 -13.64
C HIS A 933 3.51 13.75 -15.14
N ASP A 934 4.49 14.34 -15.85
CA ASP A 934 4.39 14.61 -17.28
C ASP A 934 4.19 13.31 -18.09
N ILE A 935 4.87 12.22 -17.71
CA ILE A 935 4.72 10.91 -18.34
C ILE A 935 3.31 10.36 -18.11
N LEU A 936 2.86 10.30 -16.86
CA LEU A 936 1.54 9.79 -16.49
C LEU A 936 0.41 10.58 -17.19
N ASP A 937 0.51 11.89 -17.16
CA ASP A 937 -0.49 12.81 -17.70
C ASP A 937 -0.61 12.70 -19.22
N LYS A 938 0.52 12.74 -19.93
CA LYS A 938 0.54 12.62 -21.40
C LYS A 938 -0.02 11.28 -21.85
N GLN A 939 0.40 10.18 -21.23
CA GLN A 939 -0.09 8.85 -21.62
C GLN A 939 -1.59 8.69 -21.30
N PHE A 940 -2.06 9.19 -20.15
CA PHE A 940 -3.50 9.17 -19.87
C PHE A 940 -4.30 9.91 -20.95
N PHE A 941 -3.85 11.09 -21.37
CA PHE A 941 -4.50 11.85 -22.41
C PHE A 941 -4.42 11.18 -23.78
N GLN A 942 -3.32 10.52 -24.12
CA GLN A 942 -3.20 9.75 -25.35
C GLN A 942 -4.17 8.56 -25.36
N SER A 943 -4.17 7.77 -24.30
CA SER A 943 -5.07 6.65 -24.11
C SER A 943 -6.54 7.07 -24.20
N PHE A 944 -6.86 8.17 -23.53
CA PHE A 944 -8.21 8.69 -23.50
C PHE A 944 -8.68 9.29 -24.82
N PHE A 945 -7.87 10.18 -25.46
CA PHE A 945 -8.30 10.94 -26.63
C PHE A 945 -7.98 10.27 -27.98
N MET A 946 -6.97 9.40 -28.05
CA MET A 946 -6.43 8.86 -29.30
C MET A 946 -6.56 7.35 -29.43
N GLU A 947 -6.32 6.58 -28.35
CA GLU A 947 -6.25 5.11 -28.40
C GLU A 947 -7.59 4.44 -28.10
N ASN A 948 -8.60 5.23 -27.72
CA ASN A 948 -9.98 4.79 -27.46
C ASN A 948 -10.14 3.88 -26.23
N SER A 949 -9.33 4.06 -25.21
CA SER A 949 -9.58 3.44 -23.91
C SER A 949 -10.90 3.94 -23.34
N ASP A 950 -11.87 3.06 -23.21
CA ASP A 950 -13.24 3.45 -22.88
C ASP A 950 -13.46 3.67 -21.40
N ARG A 951 -12.59 3.10 -20.54
CA ARG A 951 -12.73 3.13 -19.09
C ARG A 951 -11.52 3.78 -18.44
N ILE A 952 -11.78 4.47 -17.32
CA ILE A 952 -10.74 5.17 -16.55
C ILE A 952 -9.58 4.24 -16.17
N GLY A 953 -9.89 3.04 -15.68
CA GLY A 953 -8.88 2.08 -15.25
C GLY A 953 -7.94 1.64 -16.37
N GLN A 954 -8.44 1.53 -17.61
CA GLN A 954 -7.61 1.19 -18.77
C GLN A 954 -6.58 2.30 -19.07
N ALA A 955 -7.03 3.56 -19.12
CA ALA A 955 -6.13 4.69 -19.37
C ALA A 955 -5.07 4.84 -18.26
N ILE A 956 -5.45 4.57 -17.01
CA ILE A 956 -4.50 4.54 -15.88
C ILE A 956 -3.48 3.40 -16.05
N ALA A 957 -3.92 2.19 -16.35
CA ALA A 957 -3.02 1.05 -16.52
C ALA A 957 -1.99 1.27 -17.64
N GLU A 958 -2.44 1.82 -18.78
CA GLU A 958 -1.55 2.20 -19.89
C GLU A 958 -0.54 3.27 -19.47
N SER A 959 -0.95 4.24 -18.64
CA SER A 959 -0.06 5.29 -18.12
C SER A 959 1.00 4.72 -17.16
N LEU A 960 0.62 3.77 -16.31
CA LEU A 960 1.54 3.11 -15.38
C LEU A 960 2.56 2.23 -16.13
N ILE A 961 2.15 1.55 -17.21
CA ILE A 961 3.06 0.76 -18.05
C ILE A 961 4.06 1.67 -18.77
N ASP A 962 3.64 2.83 -19.28
CA ASP A 962 4.56 3.77 -19.94
C ASP A 962 5.57 4.36 -18.96
N LEU A 963 5.12 4.79 -17.77
CA LEU A 963 6.01 5.23 -16.70
C LEU A 963 7.02 4.13 -16.32
N TRP A 964 6.55 2.91 -16.08
CA TRP A 964 7.39 1.77 -15.74
C TRP A 964 8.45 1.48 -16.82
N SER A 965 8.10 1.67 -18.08
CA SER A 965 9.02 1.44 -19.19
C SER A 965 10.22 2.40 -19.22
N THR A 966 10.12 3.53 -18.54
CA THR A 966 11.21 4.50 -18.40
C THR A 966 12.23 4.12 -17.32
N GLY A 967 11.86 3.26 -16.36
CA GLY A 967 12.68 2.87 -15.22
C GLY A 967 12.99 4.02 -14.25
N THR A 968 12.22 5.12 -14.33
CA THR A 968 12.36 6.30 -13.46
C THR A 968 11.03 6.62 -12.80
N HIS A 969 11.07 7.28 -11.62
CA HIS A 969 9.85 7.68 -10.89
C HIS A 969 8.90 6.51 -10.58
N LEU A 970 9.46 5.31 -10.32
CA LEU A 970 8.66 4.10 -10.10
C LEU A 970 7.86 4.15 -8.78
N ASP A 971 8.23 5.02 -7.86
CA ASP A 971 7.48 5.39 -6.66
C ASP A 971 6.05 5.88 -6.99
N LEU A 972 5.84 6.49 -8.16
CA LEU A 972 4.53 6.96 -8.59
C LEU A 972 3.57 5.81 -8.94
N ILE A 973 4.09 4.64 -9.30
CA ILE A 973 3.25 3.45 -9.52
C ILE A 973 2.56 3.06 -8.20
N ASP A 974 3.26 3.19 -7.09
CA ASP A 974 2.72 2.92 -5.76
C ASP A 974 1.81 4.05 -5.26
N THR A 975 2.24 5.30 -5.43
CA THR A 975 1.62 6.43 -4.74
C THR A 975 0.42 7.02 -5.50
N PHE A 976 0.31 6.86 -6.82
CA PHE A 976 -0.87 7.33 -7.57
C PHE A 976 -2.03 6.36 -7.47
N MET A 977 -3.11 6.79 -6.84
CA MET A 977 -4.30 5.96 -6.58
C MET A 977 -5.54 6.53 -7.27
N LEU A 978 -6.44 5.65 -7.69
CA LEU A 978 -7.74 6.01 -8.20
C LEU A 978 -8.78 6.09 -7.06
N PHE A 979 -9.21 7.30 -6.72
CA PHE A 979 -10.39 7.55 -5.91
C PHE A 979 -11.63 7.52 -6.81
N GLY A 980 -12.15 6.33 -7.07
CA GLY A 980 -13.24 6.11 -8.02
C GLY A 980 -13.35 4.65 -8.44
N ASP A 981 -14.29 4.36 -9.32
CA ASP A 981 -14.49 3.02 -9.86
C ASP A 981 -13.72 2.86 -11.17
N PRO A 982 -12.78 1.91 -11.28
CA PRO A 982 -11.93 1.73 -12.46
C PRO A 982 -12.71 1.34 -13.72
N ALA A 983 -13.91 0.78 -13.55
CA ALA A 983 -14.78 0.43 -14.67
C ALA A 983 -15.64 1.60 -15.16
N THR A 984 -15.48 2.82 -14.61
CA THR A 984 -16.24 3.98 -15.04
C THR A 984 -15.96 4.32 -16.49
N LEU A 985 -17.04 4.44 -17.28
CA LEU A 985 -16.99 4.93 -18.66
C LEU A 985 -16.89 6.44 -18.66
N ILE A 986 -15.92 7.01 -19.37
CA ILE A 986 -15.89 8.44 -19.60
C ILE A 986 -16.69 8.76 -20.88
N ASN A 987 -17.72 9.59 -20.77
CA ASN A 987 -18.63 9.95 -21.86
C ASN A 987 -17.94 10.88 -22.86
N ARG A 988 -17.13 10.33 -23.77
CA ARG A 988 -16.40 11.03 -24.83
C ARG A 988 -17.31 11.45 -25.97
N ILE A 989 -16.95 12.55 -26.64
CA ILE A 989 -17.57 12.91 -27.94
C ILE A 989 -17.16 11.86 -28.97
N GLY A 990 -18.13 11.24 -29.61
CA GLY A 990 -17.91 10.26 -30.69
C GLY A 990 -17.93 8.80 -30.25
N MET A 991 -18.20 8.51 -28.98
CA MET A 991 -18.36 7.14 -28.49
C MET A 991 -19.51 6.41 -29.18
N LYS A 992 -19.27 5.17 -29.65
CA LYS A 992 -20.31 4.35 -30.30
C LYS A 992 -21.35 3.97 -29.27
N ILE A 993 -22.60 4.40 -29.46
CA ILE A 993 -23.72 3.93 -28.66
C ILE A 993 -23.98 2.45 -29.01
N TYR A 994 -23.63 1.55 -28.11
CA TYR A 994 -24.14 0.17 -28.17
C TYR A 994 -25.61 0.19 -27.74
N LEU A 995 -26.51 0.33 -28.72
CA LEU A 995 -27.91 0.04 -28.47
C LEU A 995 -28.05 -1.47 -28.26
N PRO A 996 -28.62 -1.95 -27.16
CA PRO A 996 -28.91 -3.36 -26.98
C PRO A 996 -29.82 -3.79 -28.15
N MET A 997 -29.35 -4.74 -28.97
CA MET A 997 -30.22 -5.38 -29.97
C MET A 997 -31.29 -6.14 -29.20
N VAL A 998 -32.49 -5.57 -29.13
CA VAL A 998 -33.68 -6.30 -28.74
C VAL A 998 -33.93 -7.33 -29.80
N ALA A 999 -33.45 -8.56 -29.59
CA ALA A 999 -33.85 -9.70 -30.41
C ALA A 999 -35.36 -9.88 -30.25
N ARG A 1000 -36.09 -9.66 -31.38
CA ARG A 1000 -37.50 -10.02 -31.45
C ARG A 1000 -37.63 -11.50 -31.68
#